data_769b60753d0affff9f501074af53b27a
#
_entry.id   769b60753d0affff9f501074af53b27a
#
_cell.length_a   1.000
_cell.length_b   1.000
_cell.length_c   1.000
_cell.angle_alpha   90.00
_cell.angle_beta   90.00
_cell.angle_gamma   90.00
#
_symmetry.space_group_name_H-M   'P 1'
#
loop_
_entity.id
_entity.type
_entity.pdbx_description
1 polymer ?
#
loop_
_entity_poly.entity_id
_entity_poly.type
_entity_poly.pdbx_seq_one_letter_code
_entity_poly.pdbx_strand_id
1 'polypeptide(L)'
;MAASMKGQTPELKLYLRSNKLPDIYEALLTGLAVMCPGDPHQFILDKLGILVENGLGDLNWDMFVDSEMKPVNKIITESSLDFIFNMDDESIIPTPEMYASAYEHYNRSLKMMCFSAWVQYSLRKKKKMKKMSLQMERAERHRAQKVMRVHLDEWKDWVKYRKGCQAMSYQKIKKIYNISIGKVIFKEWHETTVRAKNQREYFEKLERGENMEDDETFGQGTGEARDSISHLRDIGFGDLAVRIFSFVDIADLARCSRVCRSWKVITQTPALWSRLDFYKVRNSVTDQITTRLLAKCRPYLIHLNLRGCVKITEPTFVSISECRNLQDLNLSECKGLNDEHMKVVAKGCKILLYLNISHTGVTDASLRTISKYCANLQFLSMASCCKYTDKGLQYLASGKSNKKLEYLDLSGCLQVTPEGFQNLASGCSNIHTLILNDFATLNDDCLKPITAKCFKLQNISILGSPLLTDESFRRLAQRGKLKKLRIEGNHRISDQSLKVIGKNCTQLEHIYVADCQKLTDLSLKALSNCKNLVVCNVADVVRVTDSGVKGLVEGPATQKIRELNLTNCIRVGDMSLIALRKCHSLTHLSVCYCEHIAEAGVELLGQIHSLTSIDLTGCNCGDNGLSALGNNSRLKDVTLSECTSITDLGLQKFTQQCKDIERLDLSHCVGITDGAIKNLAFCCRMLNVLNVAGCKLVTNLSIQYLSGVCHYLYSLDISGCLLVTEKALKYLRKGCKKLHNLTILYCKGIPKSSAQKMMRSVEVVRYSNEDIPPYYGYVG
;
A
#
# COMPACT_ATOMS: atom_id res chain seq x y z
N MET A 1 -28.68 13.45 -14.64
CA MET A 1 -29.75 13.24 -15.65
C MET A 1 -29.28 12.54 -16.91
N ALA A 2 -28.13 12.87 -17.50
CA ALA A 2 -27.62 12.17 -18.69
C ALA A 2 -27.49 10.62 -18.52
N ALA A 3 -27.27 10.13 -17.28
CA ALA A 3 -27.22 8.70 -16.96
C ALA A 3 -28.61 8.04 -16.84
N SER A 4 -29.67 8.81 -16.59
CA SER A 4 -31.05 8.33 -16.43
C SER A 4 -31.77 8.10 -17.77
N MET A 5 -31.25 8.70 -18.84
CA MET A 5 -31.83 8.59 -20.18
C MET A 5 -31.31 7.37 -20.99
N LYS A 6 -30.31 6.65 -20.49
CA LYS A 6 -29.82 5.40 -21.11
C LYS A 6 -30.81 4.27 -20.84
N GLY A 7 -31.71 4.00 -21.78
CA GLY A 7 -32.69 2.89 -21.71
C GLY A 7 -34.13 3.29 -22.00
N GLN A 8 -34.38 4.58 -22.28
CA GLN A 8 -35.70 5.04 -22.68
C GLN A 8 -35.88 4.99 -24.20
N THR A 9 -37.12 4.81 -24.64
CA THR A 9 -37.48 4.78 -26.07
C THR A 9 -37.10 6.08 -26.79
N PRO A 10 -36.74 6.08 -28.08
CA PRO A 10 -36.41 7.28 -28.84
C PRO A 10 -37.51 8.35 -28.81
N GLU A 11 -38.75 7.93 -28.87
CA GLU A 11 -39.93 8.81 -28.83
C GLU A 11 -40.06 9.56 -27.52
N LEU A 12 -39.85 8.89 -26.38
CA LEU A 12 -39.87 9.51 -25.07
C LEU A 12 -38.72 10.50 -24.89
N LYS A 13 -37.54 10.23 -25.47
CA LYS A 13 -36.41 11.15 -25.46
C LYS A 13 -36.69 12.41 -26.27
N LEU A 14 -37.37 12.24 -27.41
CA LEU A 14 -37.75 13.38 -28.24
C LEU A 14 -38.80 14.23 -27.53
N TYR A 15 -39.81 13.64 -26.93
CA TYR A 15 -40.84 14.34 -26.13
C TYR A 15 -40.23 15.12 -24.94
N LEU A 16 -39.35 14.51 -24.19
CA LEU A 16 -38.69 15.14 -23.06
C LEU A 16 -37.83 16.37 -23.47
N ARG A 17 -37.15 16.27 -24.62
CA ARG A 17 -36.32 17.35 -25.18
C ARG A 17 -37.17 18.46 -25.81
N SER A 18 -38.20 18.12 -26.59
CA SER A 18 -39.05 19.11 -27.24
C SER A 18 -39.80 19.99 -26.22
N ASN A 19 -40.12 19.44 -25.05
CA ASN A 19 -40.78 20.16 -23.96
C ASN A 19 -39.81 20.72 -22.90
N LYS A 20 -38.48 20.72 -23.17
CA LYS A 20 -37.42 21.23 -22.27
C LYS A 20 -37.53 20.71 -20.83
N LEU A 21 -38.15 19.53 -20.62
CA LEU A 21 -38.36 18.96 -19.29
C LEU A 21 -37.07 18.72 -18.48
N PRO A 22 -35.95 18.28 -19.09
CA PRO A 22 -34.66 18.17 -18.38
C PRO A 22 -34.18 19.51 -17.84
N ASP A 23 -34.33 20.60 -18.60
CA ASP A 23 -33.84 21.94 -18.27
C ASP A 23 -34.70 22.55 -17.15
N ILE A 24 -36.05 22.37 -17.22
CA ILE A 24 -36.99 22.75 -16.14
C ILE A 24 -36.60 22.04 -14.84
N TYR A 25 -36.33 20.75 -14.92
CA TYR A 25 -35.99 19.96 -13.74
C TYR A 25 -34.62 20.37 -13.13
N GLU A 26 -33.67 20.73 -13.99
CA GLU A 26 -32.37 21.23 -13.56
C GLU A 26 -32.50 22.59 -12.85
N ALA A 27 -33.26 23.53 -13.42
CA ALA A 27 -33.50 24.83 -12.83
C ALA A 27 -34.23 24.74 -11.46
N LEU A 28 -35.26 23.88 -11.37
CA LEU A 28 -35.98 23.64 -10.12
C LEU A 28 -35.13 23.02 -9.04
N LEU A 29 -34.33 21.99 -9.40
CA LEU A 29 -33.42 21.37 -8.45
C LEU A 29 -32.33 22.33 -8.01
N THR A 30 -31.79 23.14 -8.90
CA THR A 30 -30.79 24.18 -8.55
C THR A 30 -31.39 25.22 -7.62
N GLY A 31 -32.58 25.71 -7.93
CA GLY A 31 -33.30 26.65 -7.05
C GLY A 31 -33.52 26.07 -5.66
N LEU A 32 -34.03 24.84 -5.56
CA LEU A 32 -34.23 24.16 -4.27
C LEU A 32 -32.92 23.97 -3.49
N ALA A 33 -31.86 23.62 -4.19
CA ALA A 33 -30.57 23.32 -3.57
C ALA A 33 -29.84 24.56 -3.07
N VAL A 34 -29.96 25.69 -3.77
CA VAL A 34 -29.29 26.95 -3.44
C VAL A 34 -30.12 27.79 -2.46
N MET A 35 -31.43 27.90 -2.69
CA MET A 35 -32.32 28.71 -1.88
C MET A 35 -32.71 28.04 -0.55
N CYS A 36 -32.69 26.71 -0.49
CA CYS A 36 -33.05 25.91 0.69
C CYS A 36 -34.36 26.39 1.34
N PRO A 37 -35.50 26.49 0.59
CA PRO A 37 -36.74 27.01 1.10
C PRO A 37 -37.30 26.18 2.25
N GLY A 38 -37.98 26.81 3.20
CA GLY A 38 -38.59 26.14 4.35
C GLY A 38 -39.67 25.13 3.96
N ASP A 39 -40.44 25.42 2.90
CA ASP A 39 -41.36 24.49 2.25
C ASP A 39 -40.97 24.24 0.79
N PRO A 40 -40.34 23.07 0.51
CA PRO A 40 -39.91 22.73 -0.84
C PRO A 40 -41.06 22.51 -1.83
N HIS A 41 -42.24 22.08 -1.36
CA HIS A 41 -43.39 21.79 -2.24
C HIS A 41 -44.02 23.10 -2.73
N GLN A 42 -44.24 24.04 -1.83
CA GLN A 42 -44.73 25.35 -2.17
C GLN A 42 -43.78 26.09 -3.12
N PHE A 43 -42.48 26.05 -2.85
CA PHE A 43 -41.45 26.59 -3.76
C PHE A 43 -41.54 26.05 -5.18
N ILE A 44 -41.70 24.73 -5.36
CA ILE A 44 -41.83 24.12 -6.68
C ILE A 44 -43.10 24.61 -7.38
N LEU A 45 -44.23 24.68 -6.68
CA LEU A 45 -45.48 25.14 -7.23
C LEU A 45 -45.42 26.63 -7.70
N ASP A 46 -44.82 27.48 -6.90
CA ASP A 46 -44.65 28.91 -7.22
C ASP A 46 -43.73 29.10 -8.43
N LYS A 47 -42.63 28.33 -8.50
CA LYS A 47 -41.68 28.44 -9.62
C LYS A 47 -42.22 27.82 -10.90
N LEU A 48 -43.02 26.78 -10.81
CA LEU A 48 -43.75 26.22 -11.97
C LEU A 48 -44.82 27.24 -12.47
N GLY A 49 -45.49 27.98 -11.58
CA GLY A 49 -46.40 29.06 -11.95
C GLY A 49 -45.70 30.12 -12.80
N ILE A 50 -44.52 30.56 -12.40
CA ILE A 50 -43.67 31.53 -13.13
C ILE A 50 -43.31 31.00 -14.55
N LEU A 51 -43.01 29.69 -14.68
CA LEU A 51 -42.74 29.11 -15.98
C LEU A 51 -43.94 29.02 -16.91
N VAL A 52 -45.15 28.86 -16.34
CA VAL A 52 -46.40 28.87 -17.11
C VAL A 52 -46.73 30.27 -17.62
N GLU A 53 -46.45 31.31 -16.81
CA GLU A 53 -46.70 32.69 -17.17
C GLU A 53 -45.71 33.26 -18.17
N ASN A 54 -44.41 33.00 -17.98
CA ASN A 54 -43.32 33.59 -18.78
C ASN A 54 -42.88 32.73 -19.97
N GLY A 55 -43.38 31.52 -20.10
CA GLY A 55 -42.99 30.58 -21.15
C GLY A 55 -41.58 29.97 -20.97
N LEU A 56 -41.17 29.12 -21.92
CA LEU A 56 -39.93 28.36 -21.87
C LEU A 56 -38.80 28.99 -22.67
N GLY A 57 -38.93 30.26 -23.09
CA GLY A 57 -37.94 30.93 -23.97
C GLY A 57 -36.56 31.07 -23.34
N ASP A 58 -36.55 31.64 -22.16
CA ASP A 58 -35.32 32.05 -21.43
C ASP A 58 -34.95 31.12 -20.28
N LEU A 59 -35.26 29.84 -20.44
CA LEU A 59 -35.00 28.85 -19.40
C LEU A 59 -33.48 28.61 -19.22
N ASN A 60 -32.99 29.00 -18.05
CA ASN A 60 -31.61 28.79 -17.65
C ASN A 60 -31.53 28.01 -16.33
N TRP A 61 -30.48 27.27 -16.11
CA TRP A 61 -30.31 26.40 -14.94
C TRP A 61 -30.33 27.13 -13.59
N ASP A 62 -30.06 28.42 -13.56
CA ASP A 62 -29.98 29.27 -12.38
C ASP A 62 -31.13 30.31 -12.28
N MET A 63 -32.16 30.19 -13.11
CA MET A 63 -33.24 31.22 -13.17
C MET A 63 -34.03 31.34 -11.88
N PHE A 64 -34.07 30.33 -11.04
CA PHE A 64 -34.78 30.33 -9.75
C PHE A 64 -33.87 30.59 -8.56
N VAL A 65 -32.66 31.04 -8.80
CA VAL A 65 -31.69 31.44 -7.78
C VAL A 65 -31.72 32.99 -7.71
N ASP A 66 -31.82 33.52 -6.51
CA ASP A 66 -31.81 34.98 -6.31
C ASP A 66 -30.49 35.59 -6.80
N SER A 67 -30.55 36.81 -7.34
CA SER A 67 -29.41 37.49 -7.96
C SER A 67 -28.22 37.66 -7.03
N GLU A 68 -28.47 37.78 -5.72
CA GLU A 68 -27.43 37.87 -4.68
C GLU A 68 -26.72 36.55 -4.43
N MET A 69 -27.32 35.42 -4.79
CA MET A 69 -26.79 34.07 -4.59
C MET A 69 -26.25 33.46 -5.88
N LYS A 70 -26.41 34.13 -7.03
CA LYS A 70 -25.85 33.65 -8.29
C LYS A 70 -24.34 33.78 -8.24
N PRO A 71 -23.60 32.72 -8.65
CA PRO A 71 -22.16 32.82 -8.81
C PRO A 71 -21.85 33.89 -9.84
N VAL A 72 -21.04 34.87 -9.48
CA VAL A 72 -20.55 35.87 -10.44
C VAL A 72 -19.75 35.12 -11.47
N ASN A 73 -20.29 35.02 -12.69
CA ASN A 73 -19.60 34.43 -13.82
C ASN A 73 -18.38 35.30 -14.19
N LYS A 74 -17.31 35.21 -13.43
CA LYS A 74 -16.01 35.61 -13.94
C LYS A 74 -15.58 34.50 -14.90
N ILE A 75 -15.65 34.78 -16.17
CA ILE A 75 -14.99 33.97 -17.21
C ILE A 75 -13.54 33.87 -16.76
N ILE A 76 -13.13 32.68 -16.38
CA ILE A 76 -11.74 32.39 -16.00
C ILE A 76 -10.95 32.39 -17.32
N THR A 77 -10.42 33.57 -17.67
CA THR A 77 -9.48 33.71 -18.79
C THR A 77 -8.10 33.16 -18.36
N GLU A 78 -7.26 32.79 -19.31
CA GLU A 78 -5.87 32.36 -19.02
C GLU A 78 -5.13 33.38 -18.13
N SER A 79 -5.43 34.69 -18.27
CA SER A 79 -4.90 35.75 -17.41
C SER A 79 -5.40 35.69 -15.96
N SER A 80 -6.60 35.14 -15.71
CA SER A 80 -7.12 34.94 -14.34
C SER A 80 -6.44 33.77 -13.63
N LEU A 81 -6.00 32.76 -14.39
CA LEU A 81 -5.22 31.64 -13.87
C LEU A 81 -3.77 32.06 -13.59
N ASP A 82 -3.17 32.91 -14.43
CA ASP A 82 -1.85 33.48 -14.18
C ASP A 82 -1.85 34.37 -12.93
N PHE A 83 -2.93 35.08 -12.64
CA PHE A 83 -3.10 35.88 -11.41
C PHE A 83 -3.18 35.00 -10.15
N ILE A 84 -3.88 33.87 -10.21
CA ILE A 84 -4.01 32.94 -9.09
C ILE A 84 -2.69 32.18 -8.85
N PHE A 85 -1.88 31.96 -9.90
CA PHE A 85 -0.69 31.11 -9.86
C PHE A 85 0.64 31.87 -10.07
N ASN A 86 0.61 33.20 -10.24
CA ASN A 86 1.83 34.01 -10.29
C ASN A 86 2.49 34.04 -8.91
N MET A 87 3.61 33.38 -8.80
CA MET A 87 4.29 33.02 -7.57
C MET A 87 5.20 34.14 -7.02
N ASP A 88 5.28 35.28 -7.70
CA ASP A 88 6.29 36.32 -7.40
C ASP A 88 5.70 37.63 -6.84
N ASP A 89 4.36 37.73 -6.66
CA ASP A 89 3.75 38.92 -6.11
C ASP A 89 3.33 38.69 -4.65
N GLU A 90 4.14 39.20 -3.73
CA GLU A 90 3.93 39.10 -2.26
C GLU A 90 2.70 39.92 -1.76
N SER A 91 1.95 40.60 -2.65
CA SER A 91 0.99 41.66 -2.26
C SER A 91 -0.45 41.22 -2.12
N ILE A 92 -0.84 39.95 -2.44
CA ILE A 92 -2.24 39.52 -2.30
C ILE A 92 -2.35 38.31 -1.38
N ILE A 93 -2.33 38.60 -0.09
CA ILE A 93 -2.78 37.65 0.93
C ILE A 93 -4.32 37.73 0.92
N PRO A 94 -5.03 36.64 0.51
CA PRO A 94 -6.50 36.66 0.57
C PRO A 94 -6.97 36.91 1.99
N THR A 95 -7.93 37.82 2.14
CA THR A 95 -8.43 38.17 3.47
C THR A 95 -9.11 36.95 4.14
N PRO A 96 -9.17 36.93 5.49
CA PRO A 96 -9.88 35.87 6.21
C PRO A 96 -11.34 35.71 5.79
N GLU A 97 -11.98 36.77 5.32
CA GLU A 97 -13.35 36.78 4.82
C GLU A 97 -13.50 36.10 3.46
N MET A 98 -12.52 36.26 2.56
CA MET A 98 -12.49 35.56 1.29
C MET A 98 -12.31 34.06 1.49
N TYR A 99 -11.48 33.65 2.46
CA TYR A 99 -11.33 32.22 2.84
C TYR A 99 -12.61 31.67 3.48
N ALA A 100 -13.28 32.45 4.34
CA ALA A 100 -14.52 32.02 4.96
C ALA A 100 -15.63 31.79 3.91
N SER A 101 -15.76 32.69 2.95
CA SER A 101 -16.74 32.58 1.87
C SER A 101 -16.45 31.38 0.92
N ALA A 102 -15.20 31.22 0.51
CA ALA A 102 -14.79 30.09 -0.30
C ALA A 102 -14.95 28.73 0.44
N TYR A 103 -14.68 28.70 1.74
CA TYR A 103 -14.87 27.53 2.59
C TYR A 103 -16.35 27.18 2.80
N GLU A 104 -17.22 28.16 3.00
CA GLU A 104 -18.68 27.91 3.06
C GLU A 104 -19.21 27.35 1.75
N HIS A 105 -18.81 27.93 0.62
CA HIS A 105 -19.18 27.43 -0.71
C HIS A 105 -18.69 26.02 -0.96
N TYR A 106 -17.43 25.74 -0.63
CA TYR A 106 -16.85 24.40 -0.74
C TYR A 106 -17.56 23.39 0.16
N ASN A 107 -17.84 23.74 1.42
CA ASN A 107 -18.56 22.86 2.33
C ASN A 107 -20.00 22.58 1.88
N ARG A 108 -20.69 23.57 1.31
CA ARG A 108 -22.02 23.36 0.72
C ARG A 108 -21.96 22.41 -0.47
N SER A 109 -21.02 22.61 -1.39
CA SER A 109 -20.81 21.75 -2.55
C SER A 109 -20.41 20.33 -2.15
N LEU A 110 -19.50 20.19 -1.19
CA LEU A 110 -19.05 18.87 -0.71
C LEU A 110 -20.17 18.11 0.01
N LYS A 111 -20.93 18.79 0.88
CA LYS A 111 -22.10 18.21 1.56
C LYS A 111 -23.16 17.78 0.55
N MET A 112 -23.41 18.57 -0.48
CA MET A 112 -24.36 18.23 -1.55
C MET A 112 -23.89 17.04 -2.39
N MET A 113 -22.59 16.99 -2.78
CA MET A 113 -22.05 15.85 -3.51
C MET A 113 -22.07 14.58 -2.65
N CYS A 114 -21.65 14.64 -1.40
CA CYS A 114 -21.67 13.50 -0.49
C CYS A 114 -23.10 13.02 -0.20
N PHE A 115 -24.03 13.95 0.03
CA PHE A 115 -25.44 13.63 0.27
C PHE A 115 -26.11 13.05 -0.99
N SER A 116 -25.88 13.64 -2.14
CA SER A 116 -26.36 13.14 -3.43
C SER A 116 -25.79 11.76 -3.76
N ALA A 117 -24.49 11.55 -3.56
CA ALA A 117 -23.84 10.25 -3.73
C ALA A 117 -24.39 9.20 -2.74
N TRP A 118 -24.60 9.60 -1.47
CA TRP A 118 -25.19 8.72 -0.45
C TRP A 118 -26.64 8.36 -0.74
N VAL A 119 -27.45 9.34 -1.15
CA VAL A 119 -28.86 9.12 -1.57
C VAL A 119 -28.90 8.19 -2.78
N GLN A 120 -28.07 8.44 -3.80
CA GLN A 120 -27.97 7.55 -4.97
C GLN A 120 -27.49 6.15 -4.60
N TYR A 121 -26.52 6.03 -3.72
CA TYR A 121 -26.04 4.73 -3.23
C TYR A 121 -27.14 3.99 -2.44
N SER A 122 -27.84 4.69 -1.53
CA SER A 122 -28.90 4.14 -0.71
C SER A 122 -30.11 3.71 -1.57
N LEU A 123 -30.48 4.50 -2.57
CA LEU A 123 -31.53 4.16 -3.54
C LEU A 123 -31.11 2.97 -4.43
N ARG A 124 -29.87 2.94 -4.90
CA ARG A 124 -29.32 1.80 -5.65
C ARG A 124 -29.28 0.54 -4.79
N LYS A 125 -28.88 0.64 -3.52
CA LYS A 125 -28.83 -0.48 -2.58
C LYS A 125 -30.24 -1.00 -2.26
N LYS A 126 -31.22 -0.12 -2.01
CA LYS A 126 -32.63 -0.50 -1.82
C LYS A 126 -33.24 -1.12 -3.08
N LYS A 127 -32.98 -0.56 -4.27
CA LYS A 127 -33.42 -1.15 -5.55
C LYS A 127 -32.74 -2.50 -5.82
N LYS A 128 -31.45 -2.64 -5.50
CA LYS A 128 -30.70 -3.90 -5.66
C LYS A 128 -31.23 -4.99 -4.71
N MET A 129 -31.51 -4.65 -3.45
CA MET A 129 -32.09 -5.57 -2.48
C MET A 129 -33.50 -6.02 -2.86
N LYS A 130 -34.35 -5.09 -3.30
CA LYS A 130 -35.73 -5.40 -3.76
C LYS A 130 -35.73 -6.21 -5.06
N LYS A 131 -34.77 -5.96 -5.95
CA LYS A 131 -34.58 -6.72 -7.19
C LYS A 131 -34.03 -8.13 -6.93
N MET A 132 -33.11 -8.29 -5.97
CA MET A 132 -32.57 -9.58 -5.53
C MET A 132 -33.65 -10.44 -4.86
N SER A 133 -34.49 -9.87 -3.98
CA SER A 133 -35.61 -10.59 -3.35
C SER A 133 -36.60 -11.10 -4.37
N LEU A 134 -37.00 -10.25 -5.35
CA LEU A 134 -37.90 -10.63 -6.42
C LEU A 134 -37.31 -11.62 -7.44
N GLN A 135 -36.00 -11.57 -7.66
CA GLN A 135 -35.29 -12.50 -8.54
C GLN A 135 -35.07 -13.86 -7.88
N MET A 136 -34.85 -13.89 -6.57
CA MET A 136 -34.75 -15.15 -5.81
C MET A 136 -36.06 -15.91 -5.79
N GLU A 137 -37.19 -15.23 -5.62
CA GLU A 137 -38.53 -15.87 -5.71
C GLU A 137 -38.90 -16.37 -7.12
N ARG A 138 -38.34 -15.74 -8.18
CA ARG A 138 -38.59 -16.14 -9.57
C ARG A 138 -37.59 -17.17 -10.11
N ALA A 139 -36.39 -17.23 -9.54
CA ALA A 139 -35.33 -18.17 -9.94
C ALA A 139 -35.64 -19.62 -9.52
N GLU A 140 -36.46 -19.81 -8.50
CA GLU A 140 -36.85 -21.15 -8.02
C GLU A 140 -37.89 -21.87 -8.92
N ARG A 141 -38.47 -21.17 -9.89
CA ARG A 141 -39.48 -21.82 -10.78
C ARG A 141 -39.18 -21.66 -12.28
N HIS A 142 -38.48 -22.61 -12.80
CA HIS A 142 -38.62 -23.16 -14.18
C HIS A 142 -38.22 -22.31 -15.42
N ARG A 143 -37.60 -21.14 -15.39
CA ARG A 143 -37.26 -20.40 -16.62
C ARG A 143 -35.76 -20.18 -16.87
N ALA A 144 -34.89 -20.53 -15.96
CA ALA A 144 -33.46 -20.19 -16.01
C ALA A 144 -32.69 -20.77 -17.21
N GLN A 145 -33.06 -21.98 -17.69
CA GLN A 145 -32.29 -22.62 -18.76
C GLN A 145 -32.60 -22.07 -20.17
N LYS A 146 -33.83 -21.63 -20.42
CA LYS A 146 -34.22 -21.12 -21.74
C LYS A 146 -33.75 -19.68 -21.97
N VAL A 147 -33.86 -18.85 -20.94
CA VAL A 147 -33.41 -17.44 -20.98
C VAL A 147 -31.89 -17.36 -21.07
N MET A 148 -31.17 -18.24 -20.36
CA MET A 148 -29.69 -18.26 -20.41
C MET A 148 -29.16 -18.65 -21.80
N ARG A 149 -29.82 -19.56 -22.53
CA ARG A 149 -29.44 -19.92 -23.91
C ARG A 149 -29.61 -18.75 -24.88
N VAL A 150 -30.74 -18.04 -24.82
CA VAL A 150 -31.01 -16.89 -25.69
C VAL A 150 -29.95 -15.76 -25.43
N HIS A 151 -29.70 -15.41 -24.18
CA HIS A 151 -28.69 -14.39 -23.87
C HIS A 151 -27.24 -14.83 -24.14
N LEU A 152 -26.97 -16.13 -24.09
CA LEU A 152 -25.66 -16.67 -24.46
C LEU A 152 -25.45 -16.59 -26.00
N ASP A 153 -26.49 -16.78 -26.78
CA ASP A 153 -26.40 -16.65 -28.23
C ASP A 153 -26.37 -15.17 -28.66
N GLU A 154 -27.17 -14.31 -28.05
CA GLU A 154 -27.04 -12.83 -28.21
C GLU A 154 -25.63 -12.32 -27.79
N TRP A 155 -25.07 -12.86 -26.70
CA TRP A 155 -23.74 -12.52 -26.28
C TRP A 155 -22.66 -13.03 -27.25
N LYS A 156 -22.82 -14.23 -27.82
CA LYS A 156 -21.95 -14.77 -28.86
C LYS A 156 -21.99 -13.91 -30.12
N ASP A 157 -23.17 -13.45 -30.53
CA ASP A 157 -23.35 -12.60 -31.70
C ASP A 157 -22.79 -11.17 -31.43
N TRP A 158 -22.99 -10.66 -30.21
CA TRP A 158 -22.36 -9.41 -29.79
C TRP A 158 -20.81 -9.51 -29.74
N VAL A 159 -20.26 -10.63 -29.24
CA VAL A 159 -18.82 -10.91 -29.25
C VAL A 159 -18.27 -11.03 -30.68
N LYS A 160 -19.02 -11.68 -31.60
CA LYS A 160 -18.68 -11.74 -33.02
C LYS A 160 -18.70 -10.34 -33.64
N TYR A 161 -19.75 -9.55 -33.40
CA TYR A 161 -19.86 -8.17 -33.85
C TYR A 161 -18.73 -7.31 -33.32
N ARG A 162 -18.42 -7.40 -32.02
CA ARG A 162 -17.34 -6.66 -31.40
C ARG A 162 -15.96 -7.05 -31.93
N LYS A 163 -15.72 -8.34 -32.17
CA LYS A 163 -14.51 -8.83 -32.85
C LYS A 163 -14.42 -8.30 -34.29
N GLY A 164 -15.52 -8.23 -35.00
CA GLY A 164 -15.60 -7.62 -36.33
C GLY A 164 -15.32 -6.12 -36.30
N CYS A 165 -15.88 -5.38 -35.35
CA CYS A 165 -15.60 -3.96 -35.14
C CYS A 165 -14.16 -3.72 -34.69
N GLN A 166 -13.60 -4.57 -33.85
CA GLN A 166 -12.19 -4.52 -33.47
C GLN A 166 -11.26 -4.82 -34.65
N ALA A 167 -11.62 -5.78 -35.51
CA ALA A 167 -10.86 -6.08 -36.73
C ALA A 167 -10.88 -4.91 -37.72
N MET A 168 -12.03 -4.26 -37.92
CA MET A 168 -12.15 -3.05 -38.76
C MET A 168 -11.45 -1.85 -38.15
N SER A 169 -11.53 -1.65 -36.84
CA SER A 169 -10.79 -0.61 -36.13
C SER A 169 -9.30 -0.89 -36.17
N TYR A 170 -8.89 -2.14 -36.01
CA TYR A 170 -7.51 -2.57 -36.16
C TYR A 170 -6.98 -2.33 -37.58
N GLN A 171 -7.78 -2.60 -38.62
CA GLN A 171 -7.40 -2.28 -40.01
C GLN A 171 -7.30 -0.76 -40.28
N LYS A 172 -8.21 0.05 -39.70
CA LYS A 172 -8.12 1.52 -39.75
C LYS A 172 -6.92 2.04 -38.96
N ILE A 173 -6.69 1.52 -37.75
CA ILE A 173 -5.50 1.83 -36.94
C ILE A 173 -4.25 1.34 -37.65
N LYS A 174 -4.25 0.15 -38.28
CA LYS A 174 -3.11 -0.37 -39.05
C LYS A 174 -2.78 0.50 -40.28
N LYS A 175 -3.77 1.15 -40.91
CA LYS A 175 -3.54 2.14 -41.96
C LYS A 175 -2.93 3.43 -41.40
N ILE A 176 -3.37 3.91 -40.22
CA ILE A 176 -2.80 5.10 -39.55
C ILE A 176 -1.43 4.74 -38.94
N TYR A 177 -1.31 3.52 -38.38
CA TYR A 177 -0.12 2.97 -37.75
C TYR A 177 1.07 2.78 -38.69
N ASN A 178 0.77 2.40 -39.95
CA ASN A 178 1.84 2.23 -40.98
C ASN A 178 2.52 3.55 -41.39
N ILE A 179 2.00 4.72 -41.03
CA ILE A 179 2.54 6.00 -41.47
C ILE A 179 3.35 6.72 -40.38
N SER A 180 3.03 6.62 -39.10
CA SER A 180 3.71 7.42 -38.04
C SER A 180 4.20 6.61 -36.86
N ILE A 181 3.34 5.79 -36.26
CA ILE A 181 3.67 5.08 -35.01
C ILE A 181 4.44 3.78 -35.30
N GLY A 182 4.14 3.11 -36.41
CA GLY A 182 4.88 1.92 -36.85
C GLY A 182 6.37 2.20 -37.05
N LYS A 183 6.73 3.39 -37.56
CA LYS A 183 8.14 3.78 -37.68
C LYS A 183 8.83 3.97 -36.34
N VAL A 184 8.14 4.51 -35.35
CA VAL A 184 8.71 4.75 -34.01
C VAL A 184 8.85 3.43 -33.24
N ILE A 185 7.83 2.58 -33.26
CA ILE A 185 7.90 1.27 -32.57
C ILE A 185 8.85 0.32 -33.30
N PHE A 186 8.91 0.38 -34.64
CA PHE A 186 9.88 -0.43 -35.38
C PHE A 186 11.32 0.05 -35.13
N LYS A 187 11.52 1.36 -34.95
CA LYS A 187 12.81 1.94 -34.57
C LYS A 187 13.19 1.49 -33.14
N GLU A 188 12.28 1.59 -32.17
CA GLU A 188 12.47 1.12 -30.81
C GLU A 188 12.66 -0.41 -30.74
N TRP A 189 11.89 -1.17 -31.50
CA TRP A 189 12.05 -2.62 -31.58
C TRP A 189 13.36 -3.01 -32.25
N HIS A 190 13.74 -2.31 -33.32
CA HIS A 190 15.03 -2.49 -33.98
C HIS A 190 16.19 -2.14 -33.05
N GLU A 191 16.11 -1.02 -32.32
CA GLU A 191 17.10 -0.63 -31.31
C GLU A 191 17.16 -1.64 -30.17
N THR A 192 16.03 -2.20 -29.73
CA THR A 192 15.98 -3.24 -28.70
C THR A 192 16.59 -4.56 -29.20
N THR A 193 16.35 -4.90 -30.49
CA THR A 193 16.91 -6.10 -31.12
C THR A 193 18.42 -5.97 -31.32
N VAL A 194 18.87 -4.78 -31.75
CA VAL A 194 20.30 -4.46 -31.89
C VAL A 194 20.99 -4.48 -30.53
N ARG A 195 20.35 -3.89 -29.46
CA ARG A 195 20.85 -3.97 -28.08
C ARG A 195 20.97 -5.42 -27.61
N ALA A 196 19.96 -6.26 -27.89
CA ALA A 196 19.97 -7.67 -27.52
C ALA A 196 21.06 -8.48 -28.27
N LYS A 197 21.30 -8.13 -29.56
CA LYS A 197 22.38 -8.72 -30.36
C LYS A 197 23.75 -8.30 -29.83
N ASN A 198 23.93 -6.99 -29.61
CA ASN A 198 25.17 -6.43 -29.05
C ASN A 198 25.46 -7.00 -27.64
N GLN A 199 24.41 -7.26 -26.85
CA GLN A 199 24.56 -7.92 -25.55
C GLN A 199 25.04 -9.36 -25.70
N ARG A 200 24.52 -10.13 -26.67
CA ARG A 200 25.02 -11.49 -26.95
C ARG A 200 26.48 -11.48 -27.40
N GLU A 201 26.81 -10.63 -28.35
CA GLU A 201 28.19 -10.45 -28.85
C GLU A 201 29.14 -9.99 -27.73
N TYR A 202 28.68 -9.12 -26.85
CA TYR A 202 29.42 -8.70 -25.66
C TYR A 202 29.74 -9.86 -24.71
N PHE A 203 28.75 -10.73 -24.43
CA PHE A 203 28.95 -11.88 -23.56
C PHE A 203 29.80 -13.00 -24.26
N GLU A 204 29.64 -13.16 -25.55
CA GLU A 204 30.49 -14.10 -26.31
C GLU A 204 31.97 -13.66 -26.36
N LYS A 205 32.23 -12.34 -26.43
CA LYS A 205 33.58 -11.77 -26.30
C LYS A 205 34.12 -11.93 -24.90
N LEU A 206 33.29 -11.81 -23.89
CA LEU A 206 33.63 -11.99 -22.49
C LEU A 206 34.00 -13.44 -22.19
N GLU A 207 33.29 -14.40 -22.79
CA GLU A 207 33.61 -15.85 -22.70
C GLU A 207 34.91 -16.21 -23.37
N ARG A 208 35.30 -15.47 -24.42
CA ARG A 208 36.58 -15.64 -25.11
C ARG A 208 37.75 -14.95 -24.43
N GLY A 209 37.52 -14.20 -23.33
CA GLY A 209 38.58 -13.53 -22.58
C GLY A 209 39.21 -12.33 -23.29
N GLU A 210 38.55 -11.73 -24.27
CA GLU A 210 39.03 -10.58 -25.00
C GLU A 210 38.96 -9.30 -24.13
N ASN A 211 40.11 -8.59 -24.01
CA ASN A 211 40.17 -7.32 -23.28
C ASN A 211 39.36 -6.23 -24.04
N MET A 212 38.41 -5.64 -23.34
CA MET A 212 37.58 -4.53 -23.88
C MET A 212 38.30 -3.19 -23.68
N GLU A 213 38.81 -2.62 -24.76
CA GLU A 213 39.21 -1.22 -24.79
C GLU A 213 37.98 -0.31 -24.74
N ASP A 214 38.12 0.84 -24.08
CA ASP A 214 37.07 1.81 -23.78
C ASP A 214 36.46 2.40 -25.09
N ASP A 215 35.36 1.82 -25.58
CA ASP A 215 34.58 2.38 -26.69
C ASP A 215 33.52 3.35 -26.13
N GLU A 216 33.78 4.65 -26.21
CA GLU A 216 32.97 5.76 -25.67
C GLU A 216 31.63 6.00 -26.41
N THR A 217 31.20 5.11 -27.30
CA THR A 217 30.06 5.35 -28.21
C THR A 217 28.68 4.89 -27.68
N PHE A 218 28.52 4.62 -26.38
CA PHE A 218 27.22 4.25 -25.79
C PHE A 218 26.62 5.37 -24.96
N GLY A 219 26.13 6.44 -25.59
CA GLY A 219 25.47 7.48 -24.79
C GLY A 219 25.05 8.78 -25.45
N GLN A 220 24.59 8.74 -26.69
CA GLN A 220 23.86 9.91 -27.25
C GLN A 220 22.58 9.45 -27.94
N GLY A 221 21.51 9.37 -27.17
CA GLY A 221 20.14 9.30 -27.66
C GLY A 221 19.64 10.72 -27.92
N THR A 222 19.57 11.06 -29.18
CA THR A 222 19.20 12.36 -29.74
C THR A 222 17.80 12.83 -29.35
N GLY A 223 17.71 14.14 -29.08
CA GLY A 223 16.54 14.86 -28.61
C GLY A 223 15.51 15.21 -29.69
N GLU A 224 14.87 14.25 -30.32
CA GLU A 224 13.78 14.49 -31.28
C GLU A 224 12.39 13.99 -30.86
N ALA A 225 12.22 13.62 -29.57
CA ALA A 225 10.89 13.26 -29.04
C ALA A 225 10.06 14.50 -28.60
N ARG A 226 10.41 15.72 -29.05
CA ARG A 226 9.78 16.95 -28.53
C ARG A 226 8.44 17.33 -29.17
N ASP A 227 8.09 16.82 -30.35
CA ASP A 227 6.92 17.35 -31.10
C ASP A 227 5.71 16.42 -31.21
N SER A 228 5.78 15.18 -30.77
CA SER A 228 4.66 14.22 -30.91
C SER A 228 3.54 14.34 -29.88
N ILE A 229 3.73 15.15 -28.83
CA ILE A 229 2.74 15.28 -27.73
C ILE A 229 1.76 16.43 -27.94
N SER A 230 2.02 17.34 -28.91
CA SER A 230 1.16 18.50 -29.18
C SER A 230 -0.19 18.13 -29.82
N HIS A 231 -0.32 16.96 -30.43
CA HIS A 231 -1.54 16.52 -31.16
C HIS A 231 -2.52 15.68 -30.31
N LEU A 232 -2.25 15.45 -29.03
CA LEU A 232 -3.14 14.67 -28.14
C LEU A 232 -4.09 15.57 -27.30
N ARG A 233 -4.38 16.78 -27.78
CA ARG A 233 -5.12 17.81 -27.01
C ARG A 233 -6.63 17.60 -26.90
N ASP A 234 -7.27 16.66 -27.60
CA ASP A 234 -8.73 16.71 -27.79
C ASP A 234 -9.58 15.59 -27.20
N ILE A 235 -9.05 14.64 -26.43
CA ILE A 235 -9.91 13.59 -25.85
C ILE A 235 -9.43 13.23 -24.42
N GLY A 236 -10.10 13.77 -23.39
CA GLY A 236 -10.05 13.21 -22.04
C GLY A 236 -8.66 13.06 -21.35
N PHE A 237 -7.62 13.68 -21.91
CA PHE A 237 -6.23 13.51 -21.50
C PHE A 237 -5.93 14.17 -20.15
N GLY A 238 -6.70 15.17 -19.77
CA GLY A 238 -6.53 15.87 -18.49
C GLY A 238 -6.73 14.95 -17.30
N ASP A 239 -7.81 14.16 -17.30
CA ASP A 239 -8.15 13.26 -16.18
C ASP A 239 -7.18 12.08 -16.09
N LEU A 240 -6.76 11.53 -17.24
CA LEU A 240 -5.76 10.46 -17.27
C LEU A 240 -4.40 10.95 -16.79
N ALA A 241 -3.98 12.14 -17.21
CA ALA A 241 -2.73 12.74 -16.78
C ALA A 241 -2.74 13.04 -15.26
N VAL A 242 -3.82 13.62 -14.73
CA VAL A 242 -3.99 13.83 -13.28
C VAL A 242 -3.89 12.50 -12.53
N ARG A 243 -4.52 11.44 -13.05
CA ARG A 243 -4.44 10.10 -12.44
C ARG A 243 -3.02 9.53 -12.48
N ILE A 244 -2.27 9.72 -13.57
CA ILE A 244 -0.85 9.32 -13.67
C ILE A 244 -0.02 10.11 -12.65
N PHE A 245 -0.17 11.44 -12.61
CA PHE A 245 0.57 12.28 -11.68
C PHE A 245 0.21 12.06 -10.20
N SER A 246 -0.96 11.47 -9.90
CA SER A 246 -1.33 11.12 -8.53
C SER A 246 -0.46 10.01 -7.91
N PHE A 247 0.28 9.24 -8.73
CA PHE A 247 1.23 8.23 -8.27
C PHE A 247 2.65 8.76 -8.09
N VAL A 248 2.90 10.03 -8.47
CA VAL A 248 4.22 10.67 -8.42
C VAL A 248 4.39 11.34 -7.07
N ASP A 249 5.57 11.23 -6.48
CA ASP A 249 5.86 11.91 -5.21
C ASP A 249 6.04 13.44 -5.39
N ILE A 250 6.01 14.17 -4.26
CA ILE A 250 6.04 15.65 -4.27
C ILE A 250 7.29 16.18 -4.98
N ALA A 251 8.46 15.55 -4.79
CA ALA A 251 9.71 16.00 -5.37
C ALA A 251 9.70 15.82 -6.90
N ASP A 252 9.18 14.68 -7.35
CA ASP A 252 9.06 14.38 -8.78
C ASP A 252 7.92 15.18 -9.42
N LEU A 253 6.81 15.43 -8.69
CA LEU A 253 5.75 16.32 -9.15
C LEU A 253 6.29 17.75 -9.38
N ALA A 254 7.15 18.24 -8.48
CA ALA A 254 7.85 19.52 -8.66
C ALA A 254 8.82 19.49 -9.86
N ARG A 255 9.49 18.37 -10.13
CA ARG A 255 10.31 18.20 -11.34
C ARG A 255 9.45 18.19 -12.59
N CYS A 256 8.34 17.44 -12.57
CA CYS A 256 7.37 17.39 -13.66
C CYS A 256 6.81 18.77 -14.02
N SER A 257 6.58 19.64 -13.03
CA SER A 257 6.10 21.01 -13.28
C SER A 257 7.07 21.88 -14.10
N ARG A 258 8.33 21.48 -14.20
CA ARG A 258 9.39 22.19 -14.94
C ARG A 258 9.61 21.67 -16.37
N VAL A 259 8.93 20.60 -16.76
CA VAL A 259 9.12 19.94 -18.07
C VAL A 259 8.52 20.77 -19.21
N CYS A 260 7.24 21.12 -19.11
CA CYS A 260 6.55 21.94 -20.10
C CYS A 260 5.33 22.68 -19.49
N ARG A 261 4.75 23.65 -20.24
CA ARG A 261 3.59 24.42 -19.79
C ARG A 261 2.38 23.54 -19.45
N SER A 262 2.05 22.56 -20.28
CA SER A 262 0.94 21.63 -20.05
C SER A 262 1.12 20.81 -18.77
N TRP A 263 2.33 20.29 -18.53
CA TRP A 263 2.62 19.57 -17.28
C TRP A 263 2.58 20.48 -16.07
N LYS A 264 3.02 21.74 -16.21
CA LYS A 264 2.89 22.74 -15.13
C LYS A 264 1.43 22.93 -14.75
N VAL A 265 0.50 23.08 -15.71
CA VAL A 265 -0.95 23.20 -15.46
C VAL A 265 -1.50 21.94 -14.80
N ILE A 266 -1.17 20.74 -15.30
CA ILE A 266 -1.63 19.48 -14.72
C ILE A 266 -1.13 19.32 -13.28
N THR A 267 0.16 19.61 -13.05
CA THR A 267 0.74 19.48 -11.69
C THR A 267 0.17 20.50 -10.69
N GLN A 268 -0.48 21.56 -11.15
CA GLN A 268 -1.16 22.54 -10.31
C GLN A 268 -2.61 22.15 -9.98
N THR A 269 -3.13 21.05 -10.53
CA THR A 269 -4.50 20.60 -10.27
C THR A 269 -4.69 20.32 -8.77
N PRO A 270 -5.72 20.88 -8.13
CA PRO A 270 -5.96 20.77 -6.67
C PRO A 270 -6.02 19.31 -6.17
N ALA A 271 -6.53 18.39 -6.98
CA ALA A 271 -6.63 16.98 -6.62
C ALA A 271 -5.27 16.34 -6.29
N LEU A 272 -4.18 16.79 -6.95
CA LEU A 272 -2.82 16.30 -6.71
C LEU A 272 -2.24 16.79 -5.37
N TRP A 273 -2.78 17.88 -4.82
CA TRP A 273 -2.32 18.51 -3.57
C TRP A 273 -3.21 18.17 -2.38
N SER A 274 -4.19 17.29 -2.56
CA SER A 274 -5.01 16.76 -1.46
C SER A 274 -4.21 15.86 -0.51
N ARG A 275 -3.05 15.38 -0.96
CA ARG A 275 -2.17 14.49 -0.19
C ARG A 275 -0.73 14.96 -0.26
N LEU A 276 -0.15 15.33 0.88
CA LEU A 276 1.25 15.73 1.03
C LEU A 276 1.99 14.72 1.90
N ASP A 277 3.02 14.10 1.34
CA ASP A 277 3.90 13.18 2.06
C ASP A 277 5.35 13.67 2.01
N PHE A 278 5.88 14.07 3.15
CA PHE A 278 7.25 14.58 3.30
C PHE A 278 8.24 13.53 3.80
N TYR A 279 7.80 12.29 4.04
CA TYR A 279 8.65 11.28 4.68
C TYR A 279 9.98 11.04 3.94
N LYS A 280 9.94 10.94 2.62
CA LYS A 280 11.17 10.72 1.82
C LYS A 280 12.16 11.88 1.91
N VAL A 281 11.69 13.10 2.11
CA VAL A 281 12.50 14.33 2.15
C VAL A 281 12.60 14.94 3.55
N ARG A 282 12.19 14.21 4.59
CA ARG A 282 12.04 14.69 5.98
C ARG A 282 13.24 15.45 6.55
N ASN A 283 14.45 15.06 6.18
CA ASN A 283 15.68 15.69 6.68
C ASN A 283 15.91 17.11 6.12
N SER A 284 15.30 17.42 4.97
CA SER A 284 15.45 18.71 4.27
C SER A 284 14.24 19.63 4.48
N VAL A 285 13.19 19.15 5.14
CA VAL A 285 11.95 19.91 5.38
C VAL A 285 12.18 20.93 6.50
N THR A 286 11.88 22.21 6.22
CA THR A 286 11.96 23.34 7.15
C THR A 286 10.65 24.06 7.24
N ASP A 287 10.46 24.93 8.23
CA ASP A 287 9.23 25.72 8.39
C ASP A 287 8.92 26.56 7.15
N GLN A 288 9.92 27.16 6.53
CA GLN A 288 9.73 27.96 5.32
C GLN A 288 9.11 27.16 4.16
N ILE A 289 9.56 25.91 3.97
CA ILE A 289 9.03 25.04 2.91
C ILE A 289 7.60 24.61 3.24
N THR A 290 7.37 24.17 4.48
CA THR A 290 6.06 23.67 4.91
C THR A 290 5.01 24.76 4.92
N THR A 291 5.27 25.92 5.50
CA THR A 291 4.32 27.05 5.56
C THR A 291 3.95 27.54 4.16
N ARG A 292 4.94 27.68 3.25
CA ARG A 292 4.70 28.08 1.87
C ARG A 292 3.84 27.09 1.09
N LEU A 293 4.09 25.78 1.27
CA LEU A 293 3.29 24.73 0.61
C LEU A 293 1.88 24.64 1.22
N LEU A 294 1.79 24.63 2.56
CA LEU A 294 0.50 24.56 3.23
C LEU A 294 -0.38 25.75 2.89
N ALA A 295 0.16 26.97 2.82
CA ALA A 295 -0.59 28.16 2.41
C ALA A 295 -1.27 27.99 1.05
N LYS A 296 -0.63 27.28 0.09
CA LYS A 296 -1.18 27.02 -1.24
C LYS A 296 -2.20 25.88 -1.27
N CYS A 297 -2.02 24.88 -0.42
CA CYS A 297 -2.82 23.65 -0.45
C CYS A 297 -3.96 23.65 0.58
N ARG A 298 -4.06 24.67 1.45
CA ARG A 298 -5.04 24.76 2.54
C ARG A 298 -6.45 24.29 2.21
N PRO A 299 -7.07 24.76 1.10
CA PRO A 299 -8.47 24.41 0.82
C PRO A 299 -8.66 22.95 0.39
N TYR A 300 -7.61 22.31 -0.09
CA TYR A 300 -7.68 21.01 -0.74
C TYR A 300 -7.04 19.90 0.07
N LEU A 301 -6.21 20.25 1.08
CA LEU A 301 -5.39 19.29 1.81
C LEU A 301 -6.27 18.43 2.73
N ILE A 302 -6.23 17.12 2.48
CA ILE A 302 -6.94 16.08 3.23
C ILE A 302 -5.98 15.22 4.03
N HIS A 303 -4.82 14.87 3.44
CA HIS A 303 -3.81 14.01 4.05
C HIS A 303 -2.47 14.73 4.15
N LEU A 304 -1.90 14.77 5.34
CA LEU A 304 -0.58 15.37 5.60
C LEU A 304 0.32 14.43 6.40
N ASN A 305 1.42 14.03 5.81
CA ASN A 305 2.44 13.21 6.47
C ASN A 305 3.73 14.00 6.66
N LEU A 306 4.03 14.35 7.91
CA LEU A 306 5.25 15.04 8.34
C LEU A 306 6.14 14.14 9.22
N ARG A 307 5.96 12.83 9.17
CA ARG A 307 6.71 11.89 9.99
C ARG A 307 8.22 12.14 9.92
N GLY A 308 8.85 12.29 11.10
CA GLY A 308 10.29 12.46 11.22
C GLY A 308 10.84 13.81 10.73
N CYS A 309 9.97 14.80 10.48
CA CYS A 309 10.41 16.16 10.16
C CYS A 309 10.89 16.88 11.43
N VAL A 310 12.16 16.71 11.76
CA VAL A 310 12.72 17.21 13.05
C VAL A 310 12.99 18.72 13.07
N LYS A 311 12.97 19.41 11.91
CA LYS A 311 13.29 20.84 11.78
C LYS A 311 12.05 21.75 11.75
N ILE A 312 10.86 21.19 11.92
CA ILE A 312 9.62 21.96 11.97
C ILE A 312 9.36 22.47 13.39
N THR A 313 8.85 23.70 13.48
CA THR A 313 8.56 24.39 14.74
C THR A 313 7.19 25.04 14.69
N GLU A 314 6.89 25.95 15.61
CA GLU A 314 5.59 26.61 15.78
C GLU A 314 4.96 27.14 14.48
N PRO A 315 5.68 27.85 13.56
CA PRO A 315 5.08 28.37 12.32
C PRO A 315 4.42 27.29 11.46
N THR A 316 5.02 26.09 11.40
CA THR A 316 4.42 24.96 10.68
C THR A 316 3.14 24.49 11.36
N PHE A 317 3.10 24.36 12.69
CA PHE A 317 1.90 23.90 13.41
C PHE A 317 0.76 24.91 13.33
N VAL A 318 1.07 26.20 13.31
CA VAL A 318 0.07 27.25 13.04
C VAL A 318 -0.49 27.09 11.63
N SER A 319 0.37 26.92 10.62
CA SER A 319 -0.08 26.72 9.24
C SER A 319 -0.91 25.42 9.05
N ILE A 320 -0.61 24.36 9.79
CA ILE A 320 -1.43 23.14 9.80
C ILE A 320 -2.83 23.45 10.36
N SER A 321 -2.93 24.27 11.41
CA SER A 321 -4.21 24.59 12.04
C SER A 321 -5.18 25.34 11.10
N GLU A 322 -4.66 25.98 10.09
CA GLU A 322 -5.45 26.66 9.06
C GLU A 322 -5.99 25.71 7.97
N CYS A 323 -5.47 24.48 7.88
CA CYS A 323 -5.93 23.44 6.95
C CYS A 323 -7.23 22.78 7.49
N ARG A 324 -8.36 23.47 7.38
CA ARG A 324 -9.63 23.05 8.00
C ARG A 324 -10.22 21.75 7.43
N ASN A 325 -9.80 21.35 6.22
CA ASN A 325 -10.26 20.12 5.54
C ASN A 325 -9.38 18.90 5.84
N LEU A 326 -8.37 19.07 6.70
CA LEU A 326 -7.44 18.01 7.03
C LEU A 326 -8.16 16.91 7.83
N GLN A 327 -8.10 15.68 7.30
CA GLN A 327 -8.69 14.48 7.88
C GLN A 327 -7.63 13.51 8.41
N ASP A 328 -6.48 13.47 7.77
CA ASP A 328 -5.40 12.54 8.11
C ASP A 328 -4.11 13.33 8.37
N LEU A 329 -3.61 13.23 9.59
CA LEU A 329 -2.41 13.94 10.04
C LEU A 329 -1.43 13.00 10.74
N ASN A 330 -0.24 12.90 10.19
CA ASN A 330 0.86 12.16 10.79
C ASN A 330 1.98 13.12 11.22
N LEU A 331 2.17 13.25 12.51
CA LEU A 331 3.23 14.02 13.18
C LEU A 331 4.19 13.14 13.98
N SER A 332 4.20 11.82 13.72
CA SER A 332 5.06 10.90 14.46
C SER A 332 6.54 11.26 14.27
N GLU A 333 7.35 11.03 15.29
CA GLU A 333 8.79 11.34 15.33
C GLU A 333 9.14 12.84 15.17
N CYS A 334 8.13 13.74 15.24
CA CYS A 334 8.37 15.19 15.19
C CYS A 334 8.79 15.67 16.59
N LYS A 335 10.09 15.78 16.82
CA LYS A 335 10.67 16.19 18.14
C LYS A 335 10.25 17.57 18.60
N GLY A 336 9.88 18.47 17.68
CA GLY A 336 9.41 19.82 17.96
C GLY A 336 7.94 19.90 18.43
N LEU A 337 7.17 18.80 18.37
CA LEU A 337 5.78 18.80 18.81
C LEU A 337 5.66 18.82 20.33
N ASN A 338 4.90 19.78 20.86
CA ASN A 338 4.57 19.91 22.28
C ASN A 338 3.05 20.10 22.46
N ASP A 339 2.59 20.22 23.71
CA ASP A 339 1.16 20.32 24.03
C ASP A 339 0.50 21.60 23.50
N GLU A 340 1.24 22.74 23.49
CA GLU A 340 0.70 24.01 22.95
C GLU A 340 0.55 23.91 21.43
N HIS A 341 1.52 23.34 20.73
CA HIS A 341 1.41 23.09 19.29
C HIS A 341 0.23 22.16 18.97
N MET A 342 0.07 21.07 19.75
CA MET A 342 -1.06 20.15 19.57
C MET A 342 -2.41 20.85 19.83
N LYS A 343 -2.46 21.79 20.77
CA LYS A 343 -3.64 22.60 21.07
C LYS A 343 -4.02 23.49 19.90
N VAL A 344 -3.05 24.14 19.26
CA VAL A 344 -3.28 24.97 18.07
C VAL A 344 -3.82 24.10 16.93
N VAL A 345 -3.17 22.99 16.61
CA VAL A 345 -3.57 22.05 15.57
C VAL A 345 -4.98 21.49 15.80
N ALA A 346 -5.27 21.00 17.01
CA ALA A 346 -6.57 20.41 17.32
C ALA A 346 -7.73 21.43 17.27
N LYS A 347 -7.49 22.69 17.62
CA LYS A 347 -8.49 23.75 17.49
C LYS A 347 -8.83 24.08 16.04
N GLY A 348 -7.84 24.05 15.14
CA GLY A 348 -8.00 24.34 13.72
C GLY A 348 -8.58 23.16 12.93
N CYS A 349 -8.03 21.96 13.12
CA CYS A 349 -8.37 20.76 12.35
C CYS A 349 -9.46 19.91 13.02
N LYS A 350 -10.70 20.44 13.10
CA LYS A 350 -11.82 19.82 13.84
C LYS A 350 -12.38 18.54 13.19
N ILE A 351 -12.11 18.31 11.93
CA ILE A 351 -12.64 17.15 11.17
C ILE A 351 -11.65 15.98 11.07
N LEU A 352 -10.56 16.03 11.84
CA LEU A 352 -9.59 14.94 11.87
C LEU A 352 -10.26 13.61 12.17
N LEU A 353 -9.97 12.61 11.31
CA LEU A 353 -10.35 11.21 11.43
C LEU A 353 -9.18 10.35 11.88
N TYR A 354 -7.99 10.67 11.38
CA TYR A 354 -6.75 9.96 11.62
C TYR A 354 -5.70 10.92 12.21
N LEU A 355 -5.12 10.54 13.35
CA LEU A 355 -4.04 11.28 13.99
C LEU A 355 -2.96 10.32 14.49
N ASN A 356 -1.73 10.53 14.06
CA ASN A 356 -0.56 9.83 14.57
C ASN A 356 0.43 10.84 15.19
N ILE A 357 0.66 10.69 16.48
CA ILE A 357 1.59 11.51 17.28
C ILE A 357 2.62 10.64 18.01
N SER A 358 2.87 9.43 17.53
CA SER A 358 3.80 8.47 18.12
C SER A 358 5.22 9.01 18.17
N HIS A 359 5.99 8.60 19.16
CA HIS A 359 7.38 9.02 19.39
C HIS A 359 7.54 10.55 19.52
N THR A 360 6.61 11.21 20.21
CA THR A 360 6.65 12.64 20.49
C THR A 360 6.67 12.93 21.99
N GLY A 361 6.98 14.16 22.35
CA GLY A 361 7.11 14.59 23.74
C GLY A 361 5.82 15.08 24.42
N VAL A 362 4.66 14.85 23.78
CA VAL A 362 3.34 15.34 24.27
C VAL A 362 2.89 14.63 25.55
N THR A 363 2.00 15.30 26.30
CA THR A 363 1.50 14.84 27.61
C THR A 363 -0.02 14.70 27.63
N ASP A 364 -0.60 14.37 28.78
CA ASP A 364 -2.06 14.31 29.01
C ASP A 364 -2.79 15.57 28.59
N ALA A 365 -2.13 16.74 28.62
CA ALA A 365 -2.71 18.01 28.16
C ALA A 365 -3.06 18.00 26.67
N SER A 366 -2.25 17.31 25.85
CA SER A 366 -2.57 17.09 24.43
C SER A 366 -3.82 16.22 24.27
N LEU A 367 -3.96 15.11 25.03
CA LEU A 367 -5.15 14.25 24.97
C LEU A 367 -6.42 14.99 25.41
N ARG A 368 -6.33 15.81 26.46
CA ARG A 368 -7.43 16.70 26.87
C ARG A 368 -7.88 17.61 25.74
N THR A 369 -6.93 18.13 24.97
CA THR A 369 -7.23 19.03 23.86
C THR A 369 -7.79 18.28 22.65
N ILE A 370 -7.19 17.15 22.27
CA ILE A 370 -7.66 16.28 21.18
C ILE A 370 -9.10 15.83 21.46
N SER A 371 -9.37 15.32 22.65
CA SER A 371 -10.70 14.84 23.04
C SER A 371 -11.77 15.94 23.04
N LYS A 372 -11.38 17.20 23.31
CA LYS A 372 -12.28 18.34 23.29
C LYS A 372 -12.64 18.82 21.88
N TYR A 373 -11.68 18.87 20.96
CA TYR A 373 -11.84 19.53 19.66
C TYR A 373 -11.99 18.55 18.48
N CYS A 374 -11.34 17.38 18.50
CA CYS A 374 -11.38 16.42 17.39
C CYS A 374 -12.54 15.43 17.56
N ALA A 375 -13.78 15.89 17.38
CA ALA A 375 -14.99 15.11 17.65
C ALA A 375 -15.24 13.93 16.69
N ASN A 376 -14.48 13.83 15.59
CA ASN A 376 -14.67 12.80 14.57
C ASN A 376 -13.53 11.77 14.54
N LEU A 377 -12.60 11.84 15.49
CA LEU A 377 -11.41 11.00 15.50
C LEU A 377 -11.78 9.51 15.59
N GLN A 378 -11.29 8.73 14.63
CA GLN A 378 -11.49 7.29 14.50
C GLN A 378 -10.20 6.52 14.74
N PHE A 379 -9.08 7.08 14.34
CA PHE A 379 -7.75 6.49 14.47
C PHE A 379 -6.85 7.42 15.30
N LEU A 380 -6.29 6.86 16.37
CA LEU A 380 -5.29 7.54 17.18
C LEU A 380 -4.11 6.60 17.44
N SER A 381 -2.92 7.00 17.03
CA SER A 381 -1.67 6.35 17.40
C SER A 381 -0.82 7.30 18.24
N MET A 382 -0.44 6.84 19.42
CA MET A 382 0.38 7.56 20.38
C MET A 382 1.48 6.65 20.96
N ALA A 383 1.96 5.72 20.14
CA ALA A 383 2.98 4.79 20.53
C ALA A 383 4.27 5.50 21.01
N SER A 384 4.90 4.98 22.03
CA SER A 384 6.14 5.50 22.62
C SER A 384 6.06 6.96 23.08
N CYS A 385 4.84 7.39 23.45
CA CYS A 385 4.64 8.67 24.14
C CYS A 385 4.66 8.41 25.66
N CYS A 386 5.86 8.31 26.24
CA CYS A 386 6.09 7.84 27.61
C CYS A 386 5.53 8.75 28.73
N LYS A 387 4.99 9.93 28.39
CA LYS A 387 4.46 10.90 29.36
C LYS A 387 2.95 10.79 29.58
N TYR A 388 2.27 9.92 28.87
CA TYR A 388 0.85 9.69 29.07
C TYR A 388 0.58 8.83 30.31
N THR A 389 -0.42 9.26 31.07
CA THR A 389 -0.87 8.58 32.30
C THR A 389 -2.36 8.20 32.19
N ASP A 390 -2.91 7.64 33.27
CA ASP A 390 -4.34 7.30 33.39
C ASP A 390 -5.25 8.50 33.18
N LYS A 391 -4.79 9.73 33.56
CA LYS A 391 -5.53 10.98 33.36
C LYS A 391 -5.73 11.28 31.87
N GLY A 392 -4.72 11.02 31.04
CA GLY A 392 -4.83 11.16 29.60
C GLY A 392 -5.92 10.26 29.01
N LEU A 393 -5.96 8.99 29.41
CA LEU A 393 -7.00 8.05 28.99
C LEU A 393 -8.38 8.40 29.53
N GLN A 394 -8.47 8.98 30.74
CA GLN A 394 -9.71 9.51 31.29
C GLN A 394 -10.26 10.67 30.42
N TYR A 395 -9.39 11.61 29.98
CA TYR A 395 -9.80 12.68 29.05
C TYR A 395 -10.29 12.13 27.71
N LEU A 396 -9.60 11.11 27.18
CA LEU A 396 -10.01 10.47 25.92
C LEU A 396 -11.38 9.79 26.06
N ALA A 397 -11.60 9.08 27.18
CA ALA A 397 -12.84 8.37 27.48
C ALA A 397 -14.05 9.31 27.66
N SER A 398 -13.84 10.49 28.23
CA SER A 398 -14.89 11.50 28.45
C SER A 398 -15.06 12.47 27.27
N GLY A 399 -14.19 12.39 26.25
CA GLY A 399 -14.17 13.30 25.11
C GLY A 399 -15.27 13.08 24.09
N LYS A 400 -15.38 14.03 23.14
CA LYS A 400 -16.43 14.00 22.10
C LYS A 400 -16.26 12.88 21.07
N SER A 401 -15.04 12.38 20.89
CA SER A 401 -14.70 11.30 19.93
C SER A 401 -14.80 9.90 20.52
N ASN A 402 -15.04 9.74 21.82
CA ASN A 402 -14.96 8.48 22.53
C ASN A 402 -15.76 7.33 21.88
N LYS A 403 -16.95 7.63 21.36
CA LYS A 403 -17.81 6.64 20.67
C LYS A 403 -17.45 6.41 19.20
N LYS A 404 -16.54 7.22 18.62
CA LYS A 404 -16.12 7.12 17.22
C LYS A 404 -14.75 6.47 17.08
N LEU A 405 -13.97 6.42 18.17
CA LEU A 405 -12.62 5.86 18.16
C LEU A 405 -12.69 4.35 17.90
N GLU A 406 -12.08 3.94 16.79
CA GLU A 406 -12.05 2.55 16.32
C GLU A 406 -10.67 1.91 16.42
N TYR A 407 -9.64 2.70 16.24
CA TYR A 407 -8.24 2.26 16.32
C TYR A 407 -7.50 3.08 17.38
N LEU A 408 -6.82 2.37 18.28
CA LEU A 408 -5.98 2.98 19.30
C LEU A 408 -4.67 2.20 19.44
N ASP A 409 -3.56 2.93 19.38
CA ASP A 409 -2.22 2.41 19.60
C ASP A 409 -1.59 3.11 20.81
N LEU A 410 -1.35 2.34 21.86
CA LEU A 410 -0.76 2.75 23.14
C LEU A 410 0.62 2.11 23.35
N SER A 411 1.22 1.50 22.34
CA SER A 411 2.50 0.79 22.48
C SER A 411 3.54 1.65 23.20
N GLY A 412 4.24 1.06 24.17
CA GLY A 412 5.29 1.74 24.93
C GLY A 412 4.85 2.89 25.85
N CYS A 413 3.53 3.04 26.13
CA CYS A 413 3.01 4.02 27.10
C CYS A 413 3.06 3.46 28.53
N LEU A 414 4.25 3.33 29.11
CA LEU A 414 4.52 2.55 30.31
C LEU A 414 3.92 3.11 31.63
N GLN A 415 3.44 4.37 31.64
CA GLN A 415 2.85 4.99 32.85
C GLN A 415 1.35 4.75 32.97
N VAL A 416 0.76 4.04 32.03
CA VAL A 416 -0.67 3.66 32.08
C VAL A 416 -0.83 2.42 32.96
N THR A 417 -1.77 2.49 33.93
CA THR A 417 -2.08 1.43 34.90
C THR A 417 -3.44 0.76 34.59
N PRO A 418 -3.87 -0.27 35.28
CA PRO A 418 -5.21 -0.86 35.13
C PRO A 418 -6.35 0.16 35.24
N GLU A 419 -6.19 1.23 36.04
CA GLU A 419 -7.18 2.33 36.13
C GLU A 419 -7.37 3.05 34.81
N GLY A 420 -6.28 3.35 34.08
CA GLY A 420 -6.35 3.96 32.77
C GLY A 420 -7.10 3.09 31.76
N PHE A 421 -6.87 1.78 31.78
CA PHE A 421 -7.62 0.83 30.95
C PHE A 421 -9.09 0.73 31.33
N GLN A 422 -9.42 0.84 32.63
CA GLN A 422 -10.80 0.88 33.13
C GLN A 422 -11.53 2.13 32.59
N ASN A 423 -10.86 3.31 32.64
CA ASN A 423 -11.38 4.56 32.13
C ASN A 423 -11.59 4.47 30.61
N LEU A 424 -10.59 4.02 29.87
CA LEU A 424 -10.65 3.83 28.41
C LEU A 424 -11.84 2.95 28.00
N ALA A 425 -11.96 1.77 28.61
CA ALA A 425 -13.03 0.82 28.31
C ALA A 425 -14.43 1.38 28.58
N SER A 426 -14.57 2.24 29.60
CA SER A 426 -15.84 2.86 29.97
C SER A 426 -16.31 3.87 28.94
N GLY A 427 -15.41 4.65 28.35
CA GLY A 427 -15.74 5.65 27.33
C GLY A 427 -15.67 5.13 25.90
N CYS A 428 -14.60 4.42 25.54
CA CYS A 428 -14.27 4.04 24.17
C CYS A 428 -14.68 2.60 23.86
N SER A 429 -15.96 2.28 23.93
CA SER A 429 -16.50 0.90 23.75
C SER A 429 -16.49 0.42 22.28
N ASN A 430 -16.26 1.31 21.32
CA ASN A 430 -16.30 1.00 19.88
C ASN A 430 -14.94 0.63 19.27
N ILE A 431 -13.91 0.46 20.08
CA ILE A 431 -12.58 0.09 19.60
C ILE A 431 -12.64 -1.27 18.86
N HIS A 432 -12.20 -1.27 17.61
CA HIS A 432 -12.06 -2.45 16.76
C HIS A 432 -10.62 -2.98 16.76
N THR A 433 -9.65 -2.09 16.87
CA THR A 433 -8.22 -2.43 16.84
C THR A 433 -7.52 -1.76 18.02
N LEU A 434 -6.82 -2.56 18.81
CA LEU A 434 -6.04 -2.11 19.97
C LEU A 434 -4.63 -2.66 19.88
N ILE A 435 -3.63 -1.76 19.90
CA ILE A 435 -2.21 -2.11 19.85
C ILE A 435 -1.58 -1.75 21.20
N LEU A 436 -0.97 -2.73 21.84
CA LEU A 436 -0.36 -2.64 23.18
C LEU A 436 1.03 -3.29 23.20
N ASN A 437 1.85 -2.99 22.18
CA ASN A 437 3.19 -3.56 22.09
C ASN A 437 4.15 -2.88 23.08
N ASP A 438 5.20 -3.59 23.44
CA ASP A 438 6.26 -3.09 24.33
C ASP A 438 5.74 -2.54 25.67
N PHE A 439 4.75 -3.25 26.22
CA PHE A 439 4.05 -2.88 27.44
C PHE A 439 4.43 -3.85 28.57
N ALA A 440 5.64 -3.70 29.11
CA ALA A 440 6.18 -4.65 30.11
C ALA A 440 5.32 -4.76 31.39
N THR A 441 4.57 -3.72 31.73
CA THR A 441 3.69 -3.67 32.91
C THR A 441 2.27 -4.21 32.67
N LEU A 442 1.94 -4.56 31.39
CA LEU A 442 0.62 -5.04 31.01
C LEU A 442 0.33 -6.39 31.65
N ASN A 443 -0.70 -6.44 32.49
CA ASN A 443 -1.16 -7.66 33.18
C ASN A 443 -2.64 -7.96 32.89
N ASP A 444 -3.16 -9.05 33.45
CA ASP A 444 -4.53 -9.50 33.21
C ASP A 444 -5.58 -8.47 33.69
N ASP A 445 -5.29 -7.67 34.71
CA ASP A 445 -6.21 -6.65 35.24
C ASP A 445 -6.36 -5.48 34.25
N CYS A 446 -5.33 -5.18 33.45
CA CYS A 446 -5.41 -4.16 32.36
C CYS A 446 -6.38 -4.59 31.27
N LEU A 447 -6.36 -5.87 30.86
CA LEU A 447 -7.22 -6.37 29.78
C LEU A 447 -8.65 -6.73 30.23
N LYS A 448 -8.87 -6.95 31.51
CA LYS A 448 -10.17 -7.31 32.07
C LYS A 448 -11.28 -6.29 31.71
N PRO A 449 -11.12 -4.96 31.89
CA PRO A 449 -12.14 -3.99 31.52
C PRO A 449 -12.32 -3.89 30.00
N ILE A 450 -11.24 -4.01 29.22
CA ILE A 450 -11.30 -4.00 27.74
C ILE A 450 -12.15 -5.17 27.24
N THR A 451 -11.85 -6.37 27.71
CA THR A 451 -12.63 -7.57 27.33
C THR A 451 -14.08 -7.52 27.78
N ALA A 452 -14.38 -6.82 28.89
CA ALA A 452 -15.73 -6.66 29.40
C ALA A 452 -16.58 -5.66 28.62
N LYS A 453 -16.00 -4.55 28.14
CA LYS A 453 -16.76 -3.40 27.60
C LYS A 453 -16.55 -3.16 26.10
N CYS A 454 -15.41 -3.53 25.51
CA CYS A 454 -15.14 -3.31 24.08
C CYS A 454 -15.67 -4.47 23.22
N PHE A 455 -16.97 -4.47 22.95
CA PHE A 455 -17.67 -5.57 22.25
C PHE A 455 -17.34 -5.68 20.75
N LYS A 456 -16.71 -4.66 20.17
CA LYS A 456 -16.36 -4.61 18.75
C LYS A 456 -14.91 -4.97 18.45
N LEU A 457 -14.13 -5.32 19.49
CA LEU A 457 -12.71 -5.63 19.34
C LEU A 457 -12.52 -6.85 18.43
N GLN A 458 -11.82 -6.65 17.32
CA GLN A 458 -11.51 -7.65 16.30
C GLN A 458 -10.00 -7.90 16.18
N ASN A 459 -9.21 -6.85 16.35
CA ASN A 459 -7.76 -6.90 16.17
C ASN A 459 -7.08 -6.47 17.46
N ILE A 460 -6.17 -7.30 17.96
CA ILE A 460 -5.34 -6.96 19.10
C ILE A 460 -3.90 -7.40 18.86
N SER A 461 -2.95 -6.51 19.18
CA SER A 461 -1.52 -6.79 19.12
C SER A 461 -0.89 -6.51 20.49
N ILE A 462 -0.18 -7.50 21.02
CA ILE A 462 0.42 -7.46 22.35
C ILE A 462 1.81 -8.12 22.25
N LEU A 463 2.82 -7.34 21.89
CA LEU A 463 4.20 -7.80 21.84
C LEU A 463 4.94 -7.38 23.12
N GLY A 464 5.89 -8.16 23.56
CA GLY A 464 6.74 -7.79 24.70
C GLY A 464 6.00 -7.57 26.02
N SER A 465 4.90 -8.31 26.25
CA SER A 465 4.08 -8.21 27.49
C SER A 465 4.12 -9.53 28.24
N PRO A 466 5.16 -9.79 29.06
CA PRO A 466 5.41 -11.10 29.66
C PRO A 466 4.49 -11.44 30.83
N LEU A 467 3.72 -10.49 31.37
CA LEU A 467 2.91 -10.70 32.58
C LEU A 467 1.51 -11.28 32.29
N LEU A 468 1.06 -11.23 31.02
CA LEU A 468 -0.24 -11.77 30.65
C LEU A 468 -0.28 -13.29 30.72
N THR A 469 -1.41 -13.83 31.19
CA THR A 469 -1.65 -15.26 31.34
C THR A 469 -2.81 -15.75 30.47
N ASP A 470 -3.08 -17.05 30.49
CA ASP A 470 -4.20 -17.67 29.77
C ASP A 470 -5.56 -17.03 30.11
N GLU A 471 -5.71 -16.41 31.28
CA GLU A 471 -6.97 -15.78 31.73
C GLU A 471 -7.40 -14.64 30.79
N SER A 472 -6.47 -13.74 30.39
CA SER A 472 -6.75 -12.66 29.49
C SER A 472 -7.23 -13.17 28.15
N PHE A 473 -6.55 -14.17 27.58
CA PHE A 473 -6.89 -14.70 26.26
C PHE A 473 -8.17 -15.53 26.27
N ARG A 474 -8.48 -16.21 27.37
CA ARG A 474 -9.77 -16.88 27.58
C ARG A 474 -10.92 -15.86 27.51
N ARG A 475 -10.79 -14.73 28.21
CA ARG A 475 -11.79 -13.65 28.20
C ARG A 475 -11.94 -13.01 26.81
N LEU A 476 -10.83 -12.73 26.12
CA LEU A 476 -10.86 -12.23 24.74
C LEU A 476 -11.59 -13.19 23.80
N ALA A 477 -11.30 -14.49 23.93
CA ALA A 477 -11.89 -15.52 23.08
C ALA A 477 -13.39 -15.75 23.33
N GLN A 478 -13.87 -15.53 24.57
CA GLN A 478 -15.29 -15.69 24.89
C GLN A 478 -16.22 -14.84 24.01
N ARG A 479 -15.72 -13.72 23.49
CA ARG A 479 -16.49 -12.83 22.58
C ARG A 479 -16.59 -13.35 21.14
N GLY A 480 -15.72 -14.24 20.73
CA GLY A 480 -15.74 -14.90 19.42
C GLY A 480 -15.55 -14.01 18.20
N LYS A 481 -15.19 -12.72 18.39
CA LYS A 481 -15.12 -11.74 17.30
C LYS A 481 -13.72 -11.45 16.78
N LEU A 482 -12.69 -12.07 17.35
CA LEU A 482 -11.31 -11.85 16.96
C LEU A 482 -11.09 -12.29 15.52
N LYS A 483 -10.46 -11.38 14.74
CA LYS A 483 -9.97 -11.62 13.38
C LYS A 483 -8.45 -11.64 13.33
N LYS A 484 -7.79 -10.76 14.08
CA LYS A 484 -6.34 -10.70 14.15
C LYS A 484 -5.87 -10.69 15.59
N LEU A 485 -5.02 -11.65 15.93
CA LEU A 485 -4.39 -11.78 17.23
C LEU A 485 -2.88 -11.86 17.05
N ARG A 486 -2.16 -10.96 17.71
CA ARG A 486 -0.71 -10.96 17.73
C ARG A 486 -0.21 -10.94 19.16
N ILE A 487 0.48 -12.03 19.55
CA ILE A 487 1.06 -12.24 20.87
C ILE A 487 2.42 -12.85 20.64
N GLU A 488 3.46 -12.09 20.74
CA GLU A 488 4.82 -12.58 20.50
C GLU A 488 5.66 -12.35 21.77
N GLY A 489 6.58 -13.28 22.06
CA GLY A 489 7.46 -13.19 23.22
C GLY A 489 6.74 -13.35 24.56
N ASN A 490 5.61 -14.06 24.61
CA ASN A 490 4.92 -14.32 25.88
C ASN A 490 5.16 -15.77 26.33
N HIS A 491 5.88 -15.94 27.44
CA HIS A 491 6.25 -17.23 27.98
C HIS A 491 5.26 -17.80 29.01
N ARG A 492 4.13 -17.13 29.29
CA ARG A 492 3.12 -17.58 30.25
C ARG A 492 1.92 -18.23 29.62
N ILE A 493 1.58 -17.85 28.37
CA ILE A 493 0.47 -18.45 27.62
C ILE A 493 0.75 -19.92 27.30
N SER A 494 -0.30 -20.74 27.36
CA SER A 494 -0.26 -22.17 27.11
C SER A 494 -1.27 -22.58 26.02
N ASP A 495 -1.30 -23.87 25.70
CA ASP A 495 -2.27 -24.44 24.74
C ASP A 495 -3.73 -24.17 25.15
N GLN A 496 -4.01 -23.89 26.43
CA GLN A 496 -5.34 -23.55 26.91
C GLN A 496 -5.87 -22.25 26.23
N SER A 497 -5.02 -21.22 26.10
CA SER A 497 -5.40 -20.00 25.37
C SER A 497 -5.85 -20.30 23.96
N LEU A 498 -5.02 -21.04 23.20
CA LEU A 498 -5.30 -21.33 21.79
C LEU A 498 -6.45 -22.32 21.62
N LYS A 499 -6.66 -23.24 22.56
CA LYS A 499 -7.82 -24.14 22.58
C LYS A 499 -9.13 -23.38 22.70
N VAL A 500 -9.21 -22.37 23.52
CA VAL A 500 -10.42 -21.55 23.68
C VAL A 500 -10.59 -20.61 22.48
N ILE A 501 -9.49 -20.05 21.94
CA ILE A 501 -9.50 -19.23 20.74
C ILE A 501 -9.99 -20.05 19.55
N GLY A 502 -9.43 -21.23 19.29
CA GLY A 502 -9.82 -22.11 18.18
C GLY A 502 -11.28 -22.58 18.27
N LYS A 503 -11.80 -22.75 19.49
CA LYS A 503 -13.21 -23.10 19.71
C LYS A 503 -14.16 -21.94 19.44
N ASN A 504 -13.84 -20.74 19.92
CA ASN A 504 -14.78 -19.62 19.94
C ASN A 504 -14.59 -18.64 18.80
N CYS A 505 -13.34 -18.41 18.34
CA CYS A 505 -13.01 -17.39 17.35
C CYS A 505 -12.95 -17.98 15.93
N THR A 506 -14.06 -18.51 15.41
CA THR A 506 -14.12 -19.15 14.09
C THR A 506 -13.89 -18.18 12.92
N GLN A 507 -13.93 -16.86 13.18
CA GLN A 507 -13.65 -15.81 12.19
C GLN A 507 -12.17 -15.34 12.20
N LEU A 508 -11.31 -16.00 12.98
CA LEU A 508 -9.89 -15.64 13.06
C LEU A 508 -9.22 -15.81 11.69
N GLU A 509 -8.62 -14.73 11.20
CA GLU A 509 -7.95 -14.64 9.91
C GLU A 509 -6.43 -14.66 10.07
N HIS A 510 -5.90 -14.00 11.10
CA HIS A 510 -4.46 -13.87 11.33
C HIS A 510 -4.11 -14.19 12.78
N ILE A 511 -3.16 -15.09 12.97
CA ILE A 511 -2.57 -15.38 14.27
C ILE A 511 -1.04 -15.33 14.21
N TYR A 512 -0.47 -14.63 15.19
CA TYR A 512 0.97 -14.52 15.39
C TYR A 512 1.26 -14.82 16.85
N VAL A 513 1.94 -15.94 17.11
CA VAL A 513 2.29 -16.43 18.46
C VAL A 513 3.76 -16.86 18.53
N ALA A 514 4.61 -16.09 17.81
CA ALA A 514 6.04 -16.35 17.80
C ALA A 514 6.66 -16.25 19.21
N ASP A 515 7.67 -17.06 19.46
CA ASP A 515 8.41 -17.11 20.73
C ASP A 515 7.51 -17.33 21.98
N CYS A 516 6.45 -18.12 21.81
CA CYS A 516 5.57 -18.52 22.90
C CYS A 516 5.91 -19.95 23.34
N GLN A 517 6.92 -20.10 24.20
CA GLN A 517 7.64 -21.35 24.51
C GLN A 517 6.80 -22.48 25.17
N LYS A 518 5.61 -22.19 25.71
CA LYS A 518 4.73 -23.21 26.29
C LYS A 518 3.75 -23.84 25.31
N LEU A 519 3.65 -23.27 24.11
CA LEU A 519 2.76 -23.80 23.06
C LEU A 519 3.31 -25.10 22.50
N THR A 520 2.42 -26.02 22.15
CA THR A 520 2.73 -27.35 21.62
C THR A 520 1.85 -27.68 20.39
N ASP A 521 1.93 -28.89 19.91
CA ASP A 521 1.10 -29.44 18.83
C ASP A 521 -0.41 -29.27 19.08
N LEU A 522 -0.82 -29.28 20.36
CA LEU A 522 -2.22 -29.09 20.74
C LEU A 522 -2.73 -27.69 20.36
N SER A 523 -1.87 -26.68 20.37
CA SER A 523 -2.18 -25.33 19.92
C SER A 523 -2.50 -25.30 18.41
N LEU A 524 -1.67 -25.91 17.58
CA LEU A 524 -1.89 -25.97 16.14
C LEU A 524 -3.15 -26.77 15.78
N LYS A 525 -3.35 -27.90 16.46
CA LYS A 525 -4.58 -28.70 16.34
C LYS A 525 -5.82 -27.90 16.73
N ALA A 526 -5.76 -27.05 17.74
CA ALA A 526 -6.88 -26.20 18.11
C ALA A 526 -7.16 -25.11 17.05
N LEU A 527 -6.13 -24.52 16.46
CA LEU A 527 -6.24 -23.51 15.40
C LEU A 527 -6.79 -24.06 14.09
N SER A 528 -6.70 -25.38 13.86
CA SER A 528 -7.28 -26.01 12.68
C SER A 528 -8.80 -25.79 12.54
N ASN A 529 -9.51 -25.50 13.65
CA ASN A 529 -10.93 -25.17 13.65
C ASN A 529 -11.25 -23.76 13.11
N CYS A 530 -10.26 -22.88 13.01
CA CYS A 530 -10.43 -21.51 12.50
C CYS A 530 -10.56 -21.53 10.98
N LYS A 531 -11.74 -21.78 10.45
CA LYS A 531 -12.02 -21.94 9.00
C LYS A 531 -11.64 -20.74 8.12
N ASN A 532 -11.41 -19.58 8.70
CA ASN A 532 -11.02 -18.36 7.99
C ASN A 532 -9.54 -18.01 8.15
N LEU A 533 -8.74 -18.88 8.75
CA LEU A 533 -7.33 -18.63 9.00
C LEU A 533 -6.54 -18.50 7.70
N VAL A 534 -5.93 -17.35 7.51
CA VAL A 534 -5.12 -16.98 6.34
C VAL A 534 -3.63 -16.97 6.68
N VAL A 535 -3.29 -16.41 7.86
CA VAL A 535 -1.90 -16.27 8.32
C VAL A 535 -1.73 -16.96 9.65
N CYS A 536 -0.77 -17.87 9.73
CA CYS A 536 -0.36 -18.56 10.97
C CYS A 536 1.16 -18.41 11.14
N ASN A 537 1.56 -17.65 12.15
CA ASN A 537 2.96 -17.48 12.54
C ASN A 537 3.19 -18.10 13.91
N VAL A 538 3.99 -19.16 13.96
CA VAL A 538 4.40 -19.88 15.16
C VAL A 538 5.95 -19.99 15.23
N ALA A 539 6.64 -18.99 14.66
CA ALA A 539 8.10 -18.95 14.71
C ALA A 539 8.62 -19.07 16.15
N ASP A 540 9.78 -19.68 16.30
CA ASP A 540 10.46 -19.87 17.61
C ASP A 540 9.66 -20.69 18.65
N VAL A 541 8.64 -21.44 18.23
CA VAL A 541 7.88 -22.32 19.12
C VAL A 541 8.49 -23.72 19.08
N VAL A 542 9.57 -23.92 19.81
CA VAL A 542 10.44 -25.10 19.76
C VAL A 542 9.78 -26.44 20.13
N ARG A 543 8.57 -26.41 20.71
CA ARG A 543 7.82 -27.62 21.08
C ARG A 543 6.86 -28.12 19.99
N VAL A 544 6.69 -27.35 18.94
CA VAL A 544 5.88 -27.78 17.77
C VAL A 544 6.65 -28.83 16.98
N THR A 545 5.95 -29.90 16.61
CA THR A 545 6.49 -31.02 15.81
C THR A 545 5.67 -31.24 14.54
N ASP A 546 6.06 -32.22 13.72
CA ASP A 546 5.29 -32.65 12.55
C ASP A 546 3.84 -33.01 12.88
N SER A 547 3.59 -33.54 14.08
CA SER A 547 2.25 -33.87 14.56
C SER A 547 1.34 -32.63 14.66
N GLY A 548 1.92 -31.51 15.12
CA GLY A 548 1.22 -30.23 15.21
C GLY A 548 0.86 -29.69 13.84
N VAL A 549 1.82 -29.65 12.89
CA VAL A 549 1.59 -29.20 11.53
C VAL A 549 0.55 -30.09 10.84
N LYS A 550 0.66 -31.40 10.96
CA LYS A 550 -0.35 -32.35 10.47
C LYS A 550 -1.72 -32.06 11.05
N GLY A 551 -1.83 -31.83 12.37
CA GLY A 551 -3.09 -31.49 13.03
C GLY A 551 -3.68 -30.18 12.55
N LEU A 552 -2.88 -29.17 12.18
CA LEU A 552 -3.33 -27.92 11.59
C LEU A 552 -3.98 -28.14 10.22
N VAL A 553 -3.34 -28.95 9.36
CA VAL A 553 -3.80 -29.16 7.98
C VAL A 553 -4.88 -30.23 7.84
N GLU A 554 -5.22 -30.96 8.88
CA GLU A 554 -6.35 -31.91 8.90
C GLU A 554 -7.71 -31.22 9.14
N GLY A 555 -7.71 -29.98 9.58
CA GLY A 555 -8.91 -29.20 9.87
C GLY A 555 -9.33 -28.24 8.75
N PRO A 556 -10.48 -27.57 8.93
CA PRO A 556 -11.05 -26.67 7.92
C PRO A 556 -10.20 -25.41 7.62
N ALA A 557 -9.22 -25.06 8.47
CA ALA A 557 -8.28 -23.97 8.24
C ALA A 557 -7.44 -24.17 6.96
N THR A 558 -7.13 -25.40 6.59
CA THR A 558 -6.29 -25.81 5.44
C THR A 558 -6.68 -25.14 4.12
N GLN A 559 -7.95 -24.92 3.90
CA GLN A 559 -8.47 -24.37 2.64
C GLN A 559 -8.12 -22.90 2.43
N LYS A 560 -7.80 -22.15 3.49
CA LYS A 560 -7.60 -20.70 3.41
C LYS A 560 -6.23 -20.23 3.86
N ILE A 561 -5.42 -21.08 4.44
CA ILE A 561 -4.05 -20.73 4.86
C ILE A 561 -3.25 -20.34 3.62
N ARG A 562 -2.74 -19.10 3.61
CA ARG A 562 -1.86 -18.54 2.60
C ARG A 562 -0.44 -18.34 3.08
N GLU A 563 -0.29 -18.02 4.36
CA GLU A 563 1.01 -17.73 4.96
C GLU A 563 1.19 -18.61 6.20
N LEU A 564 2.27 -19.37 6.21
CA LEU A 564 2.66 -20.20 7.34
C LEU A 564 4.13 -19.94 7.67
N ASN A 565 4.38 -19.54 8.89
CA ASN A 565 5.74 -19.34 9.39
C ASN A 565 6.02 -20.30 10.54
N LEU A 566 7.01 -21.19 10.29
CA LEU A 566 7.52 -22.20 11.21
C LEU A 566 9.02 -21.98 11.51
N THR A 567 9.54 -20.76 11.28
CA THR A 567 10.95 -20.41 11.54
C THR A 567 11.38 -20.89 12.92
N ASN A 568 12.54 -21.53 12.98
CA ASN A 568 13.15 -22.03 14.21
C ASN A 568 12.25 -23.01 15.05
N CYS A 569 11.32 -23.69 14.36
CA CYS A 569 10.61 -24.83 14.94
C CYS A 569 11.47 -26.08 14.76
N ILE A 570 12.50 -26.23 15.57
CA ILE A 570 13.59 -27.21 15.40
C ILE A 570 13.15 -28.68 15.33
N ARG A 571 11.92 -29.00 15.74
CA ARG A 571 11.35 -30.37 15.71
C ARG A 571 10.44 -30.61 14.49
N VAL A 572 10.30 -29.61 13.62
CA VAL A 572 9.55 -29.72 12.38
C VAL A 572 10.46 -30.28 11.29
N GLY A 573 10.02 -31.34 10.60
CA GLY A 573 10.79 -32.03 9.58
C GLY A 573 9.98 -32.32 8.33
N ASP A 574 10.48 -33.27 7.52
CA ASP A 574 9.94 -33.62 6.20
C ASP A 574 8.47 -34.06 6.23
N MET A 575 8.03 -34.70 7.33
CA MET A 575 6.63 -35.12 7.48
C MET A 575 5.66 -33.94 7.54
N SER A 576 6.10 -32.78 8.02
CA SER A 576 5.33 -31.53 7.93
C SER A 576 5.15 -31.09 6.50
N LEU A 577 6.20 -31.15 5.67
CA LEU A 577 6.14 -30.75 4.27
C LEU A 577 5.23 -31.67 3.44
N ILE A 578 5.22 -32.97 3.76
CA ILE A 578 4.26 -33.92 3.18
C ILE A 578 2.82 -33.50 3.52
N ALA A 579 2.57 -33.15 4.77
CA ALA A 579 1.24 -32.73 5.20
C ALA A 579 0.80 -31.43 4.51
N LEU A 580 1.71 -30.44 4.35
CA LEU A 580 1.43 -29.14 3.75
C LEU A 580 1.03 -29.22 2.26
N ARG A 581 1.29 -30.31 1.55
CA ARG A 581 0.80 -30.53 0.18
C ARG A 581 -0.74 -30.44 0.06
N LYS A 582 -1.45 -30.66 1.16
CA LYS A 582 -2.92 -30.50 1.22
C LYS A 582 -3.37 -29.04 1.21
N CYS A 583 -2.46 -28.09 1.46
CA CYS A 583 -2.76 -26.66 1.52
C CYS A 583 -2.68 -26.00 0.14
N HIS A 584 -3.69 -26.17 -0.70
CA HIS A 584 -3.70 -25.64 -2.07
C HIS A 584 -3.71 -24.12 -2.18
N SER A 585 -3.96 -23.39 -1.08
CA SER A 585 -3.97 -21.93 -1.02
C SER A 585 -2.67 -21.34 -0.49
N LEU A 586 -1.70 -22.16 -0.07
CA LEU A 586 -0.46 -21.73 0.55
C LEU A 586 0.42 -20.98 -0.46
N THR A 587 0.68 -19.71 -0.22
CA THR A 587 1.48 -18.82 -1.08
C THR A 587 2.83 -18.46 -0.48
N HIS A 588 2.93 -18.39 0.85
CA HIS A 588 4.15 -18.03 1.58
C HIS A 588 4.44 -19.08 2.64
N LEU A 589 5.62 -19.65 2.60
CA LEU A 589 6.09 -20.61 3.59
C LEU A 589 7.48 -20.21 4.07
N SER A 590 7.66 -20.12 5.39
CA SER A 590 8.97 -19.99 6.01
C SER A 590 9.20 -21.17 6.96
N VAL A 591 10.31 -21.85 6.76
CA VAL A 591 10.79 -22.97 7.58
C VAL A 591 12.28 -22.80 7.92
N CYS A 592 12.72 -21.52 8.09
CA CYS A 592 14.11 -21.21 8.41
C CYS A 592 14.56 -21.94 9.68
N TYR A 593 15.79 -22.44 9.66
CA TYR A 593 16.42 -23.13 10.80
C TYR A 593 15.60 -24.30 11.35
N CYS A 594 14.82 -24.97 10.50
CA CYS A 594 14.19 -26.25 10.84
C CYS A 594 15.19 -27.39 10.50
N GLU A 595 16.01 -27.78 11.47
CA GLU A 595 17.15 -28.69 11.30
C GLU A 595 16.78 -30.08 10.77
N HIS A 596 15.54 -30.53 11.02
CA HIS A 596 15.03 -31.84 10.56
C HIS A 596 14.41 -31.80 9.15
N ILE A 597 14.47 -30.67 8.46
CA ILE A 597 14.11 -30.60 7.04
C ILE A 597 15.33 -30.98 6.21
N ALA A 598 15.24 -32.14 5.58
CA ALA A 598 16.25 -32.65 4.68
C ALA A 598 15.93 -32.32 3.20
N GLU A 599 16.85 -32.61 2.31
CA GLU A 599 16.70 -32.41 0.87
C GLU A 599 15.43 -33.10 0.32
N ALA A 600 15.14 -34.34 0.79
CA ALA A 600 13.93 -35.07 0.40
C ALA A 600 12.62 -34.34 0.73
N GLY A 601 12.58 -33.62 1.86
CA GLY A 601 11.44 -32.75 2.19
C GLY A 601 11.32 -31.57 1.25
N VAL A 602 12.43 -30.91 0.91
CA VAL A 602 12.45 -29.78 -0.01
C VAL A 602 11.98 -30.18 -1.41
N GLU A 603 12.33 -31.38 -1.88
CA GLU A 603 11.85 -31.92 -3.17
C GLU A 603 10.32 -31.94 -3.26
N LEU A 604 9.63 -32.21 -2.15
CA LEU A 604 8.17 -32.26 -2.10
C LEU A 604 7.53 -30.87 -2.21
N LEU A 605 8.23 -29.80 -1.82
CA LEU A 605 7.73 -28.43 -1.93
C LEU A 605 7.54 -27.98 -3.38
N GLY A 606 8.32 -28.50 -4.32
CA GLY A 606 8.12 -28.26 -5.74
C GLY A 606 6.74 -28.67 -6.29
N GLN A 607 6.04 -29.55 -5.55
CA GLN A 607 4.68 -30.00 -5.91
C GLN A 607 3.57 -29.05 -5.39
N ILE A 608 3.90 -28.07 -4.54
CA ILE A 608 2.94 -27.08 -4.04
C ILE A 608 2.92 -25.88 -5.00
N HIS A 609 2.23 -26.01 -6.12
CA HIS A 609 2.21 -25.03 -7.21
C HIS A 609 1.58 -23.67 -6.83
N SER A 610 1.00 -23.52 -5.64
CA SER A 610 0.47 -22.25 -5.15
C SER A 610 1.52 -21.35 -4.52
N LEU A 611 2.71 -21.89 -4.13
CA LEU A 611 3.77 -21.12 -3.50
C LEU A 611 4.32 -20.04 -4.45
N THR A 612 4.43 -18.83 -3.92
CA THR A 612 5.05 -17.68 -4.57
C THR A 612 6.27 -17.18 -3.81
N SER A 613 6.34 -17.47 -2.51
CA SER A 613 7.45 -17.11 -1.63
C SER A 613 7.82 -18.28 -0.73
N ILE A 614 9.11 -18.57 -0.63
CA ILE A 614 9.63 -19.60 0.24
C ILE A 614 10.94 -19.13 0.90
N ASP A 615 11.05 -19.45 2.18
CA ASP A 615 12.26 -19.19 2.97
C ASP A 615 12.75 -20.48 3.62
N LEU A 616 13.93 -20.92 3.18
CA LEU A 616 14.63 -22.16 3.59
C LEU A 616 15.97 -21.83 4.28
N THR A 617 16.13 -20.61 4.80
CA THR A 617 17.38 -20.20 5.46
C THR A 617 17.85 -21.25 6.48
N GLY A 618 19.12 -21.64 6.39
CA GLY A 618 19.73 -22.59 7.32
C GLY A 618 19.18 -24.03 7.27
N CYS A 619 18.36 -24.36 6.24
CA CYS A 619 17.90 -25.73 6.03
C CYS A 619 18.92 -26.53 5.21
N ASN A 620 18.90 -27.86 5.34
CA ASN A 620 19.73 -28.73 4.54
C ASN A 620 19.16 -28.94 3.12
N CYS A 621 19.17 -27.86 2.33
CA CYS A 621 18.74 -27.85 0.94
C CYS A 621 19.93 -28.07 0.03
N GLY A 622 19.93 -29.17 -0.72
CA GLY A 622 20.95 -29.48 -1.74
C GLY A 622 20.46 -29.17 -3.15
N ASP A 623 21.29 -29.57 -4.15
CA ASP A 623 21.02 -29.30 -5.56
C ASP A 623 19.77 -30.01 -6.10
N ASN A 624 19.45 -31.21 -5.61
CA ASN A 624 18.25 -31.93 -6.03
C ASN A 624 17.00 -31.30 -5.49
N GLY A 625 16.99 -30.89 -4.18
CA GLY A 625 15.90 -30.18 -3.57
C GLY A 625 15.63 -28.88 -4.28
N LEU A 626 16.65 -28.07 -4.57
CA LEU A 626 16.54 -26.83 -5.32
C LEU A 626 16.03 -27.05 -6.76
N SER A 627 16.55 -28.09 -7.45
CA SER A 627 16.06 -28.45 -8.78
C SER A 627 14.60 -28.84 -8.78
N ALA A 628 14.14 -29.63 -7.80
CA ALA A 628 12.74 -30.04 -7.66
C ALA A 628 11.83 -28.84 -7.32
N LEU A 629 12.31 -27.91 -6.49
CA LEU A 629 11.61 -26.66 -6.19
C LEU A 629 11.34 -25.84 -7.47
N GLY A 630 12.22 -25.95 -8.46
CA GLY A 630 12.08 -25.35 -9.79
C GLY A 630 10.81 -25.78 -10.55
N ASN A 631 10.22 -26.93 -10.24
CA ASN A 631 8.95 -27.36 -10.85
C ASN A 631 7.78 -26.40 -10.54
N ASN A 632 7.93 -25.57 -9.51
CA ASN A 632 6.98 -24.51 -9.20
C ASN A 632 7.36 -23.20 -9.90
N SER A 633 6.92 -23.02 -11.13
CA SER A 633 7.18 -21.82 -11.94
C SER A 633 6.56 -20.52 -11.42
N ARG A 634 5.77 -20.55 -10.35
CA ARG A 634 5.14 -19.35 -9.75
C ARG A 634 5.99 -18.68 -8.68
N LEU A 635 7.10 -19.27 -8.30
CA LEU A 635 8.00 -18.69 -7.31
C LEU A 635 8.56 -17.36 -7.80
N LYS A 636 8.51 -16.36 -6.93
CA LYS A 636 9.02 -15.00 -7.15
C LYS A 636 10.04 -14.58 -6.10
N ASP A 637 9.88 -15.10 -4.89
CA ASP A 637 10.65 -14.73 -3.72
C ASP A 637 11.22 -15.99 -3.06
N VAL A 638 12.54 -16.15 -3.12
CA VAL A 638 13.20 -17.36 -2.64
C VAL A 638 14.40 -16.97 -1.79
N THR A 639 14.39 -17.44 -0.55
CA THR A 639 15.51 -17.25 0.39
C THR A 639 16.15 -18.60 0.68
N LEU A 640 17.43 -18.69 0.40
CA LEU A 640 18.28 -19.88 0.55
C LEU A 640 19.55 -19.53 1.34
N SER A 641 19.49 -18.50 2.17
CA SER A 641 20.62 -18.05 3.00
C SER A 641 21.15 -19.23 3.84
N GLU A 642 22.46 -19.34 3.94
CA GLU A 642 23.14 -20.37 4.74
C GLU A 642 22.87 -21.84 4.29
N CYS A 643 22.29 -22.04 3.10
CA CYS A 643 22.18 -23.38 2.51
C CYS A 643 23.52 -23.77 1.87
N THR A 644 24.43 -24.34 2.66
CA THR A 644 25.83 -24.59 2.28
C THR A 644 26.00 -25.69 1.24
N SER A 645 25.00 -26.57 1.06
CA SER A 645 25.02 -27.73 0.13
C SER A 645 24.61 -27.35 -1.31
N ILE A 646 24.19 -26.07 -1.55
CA ILE A 646 23.78 -25.61 -2.88
C ILE A 646 25.01 -25.23 -3.69
N THR A 647 25.04 -25.71 -4.95
CA THR A 647 26.09 -25.40 -5.93
C THR A 647 25.53 -24.72 -7.18
N ASP A 648 26.41 -24.39 -8.12
CA ASP A 648 26.05 -23.83 -9.43
C ASP A 648 25.09 -24.74 -10.20
N LEU A 649 25.21 -26.08 -10.06
CA LEU A 649 24.34 -27.03 -10.77
C LEU A 649 22.87 -26.95 -10.29
N GLY A 650 22.64 -26.89 -8.99
CA GLY A 650 21.30 -26.75 -8.44
C GLY A 650 20.64 -25.42 -8.88
N LEU A 651 21.38 -24.31 -8.78
CA LEU A 651 20.89 -23.03 -9.18
C LEU A 651 20.64 -22.94 -10.69
N GLN A 652 21.48 -23.55 -11.52
CA GLN A 652 21.28 -23.61 -12.96
C GLN A 652 19.96 -24.32 -13.31
N LYS A 653 19.71 -25.52 -12.77
CA LYS A 653 18.47 -26.28 -13.03
C LYS A 653 17.25 -25.52 -12.54
N PHE A 654 17.31 -24.90 -11.34
CA PHE A 654 16.26 -24.11 -10.76
C PHE A 654 15.89 -22.92 -11.64
N THR A 655 16.87 -22.10 -12.05
CA THR A 655 16.63 -20.86 -12.82
C THR A 655 16.18 -21.15 -14.25
N GLN A 656 16.49 -22.30 -14.82
CA GLN A 656 15.97 -22.72 -16.14
C GLN A 656 14.44 -22.90 -16.12
N GLN A 657 13.88 -23.33 -14.99
CA GLN A 657 12.45 -23.58 -14.80
C GLN A 657 11.72 -22.36 -14.21
N CYS A 658 12.30 -21.69 -13.21
CA CYS A 658 11.75 -20.50 -12.54
C CYS A 658 12.34 -19.22 -13.12
N LYS A 659 11.73 -18.67 -14.17
CA LYS A 659 12.22 -17.45 -14.86
C LYS A 659 11.69 -16.14 -14.25
N ASP A 660 10.61 -16.20 -13.46
CA ASP A 660 9.91 -15.04 -12.92
C ASP A 660 10.37 -14.66 -11.51
N ILE A 661 11.56 -15.10 -11.12
CA ILE A 661 12.16 -14.73 -9.82
C ILE A 661 12.41 -13.22 -9.79
N GLU A 662 11.83 -12.57 -8.80
CA GLU A 662 11.99 -11.15 -8.52
C GLU A 662 12.96 -10.90 -7.37
N ARG A 663 12.96 -11.76 -6.35
CA ARG A 663 13.85 -11.68 -5.18
C ARG A 663 14.53 -13.03 -4.93
N LEU A 664 15.84 -12.97 -4.76
CA LEU A 664 16.64 -14.15 -4.44
C LEU A 664 17.70 -13.81 -3.40
N ASP A 665 17.72 -14.57 -2.32
CA ASP A 665 18.76 -14.51 -1.31
C ASP A 665 19.56 -15.80 -1.30
N LEU A 666 20.86 -15.68 -1.57
CA LEU A 666 21.87 -16.74 -1.58
C LEU A 666 22.99 -16.44 -0.60
N SER A 667 22.74 -15.55 0.37
CA SER A 667 23.80 -15.14 1.30
C SER A 667 24.37 -16.36 2.03
N HIS A 668 25.69 -16.35 2.20
CA HIS A 668 26.45 -17.40 2.86
C HIS A 668 26.36 -18.81 2.20
N CYS A 669 25.89 -18.90 0.95
CA CYS A 669 25.98 -20.12 0.16
C CYS A 669 27.39 -20.26 -0.40
N VAL A 670 28.25 -21.04 0.26
CA VAL A 670 29.67 -21.13 -0.04
C VAL A 670 29.99 -21.79 -1.37
N GLY A 671 29.09 -22.62 -1.92
CA GLY A 671 29.25 -23.33 -3.20
C GLY A 671 28.89 -22.52 -4.44
N ILE A 672 28.45 -21.26 -4.28
CA ILE A 672 28.01 -20.40 -5.40
C ILE A 672 29.19 -19.65 -6.01
N THR A 673 29.36 -19.78 -7.34
CA THR A 673 30.40 -19.11 -8.13
C THR A 673 29.82 -18.13 -9.15
N ASP A 674 30.70 -17.55 -9.98
CA ASP A 674 30.29 -16.68 -11.11
C ASP A 674 29.43 -17.45 -12.13
N GLY A 675 29.55 -18.77 -12.25
CA GLY A 675 28.75 -19.62 -13.11
C GLY A 675 27.26 -19.62 -12.74
N ALA A 676 26.96 -19.72 -11.43
CA ALA A 676 25.62 -19.66 -10.91
C ALA A 676 24.97 -18.29 -11.20
N ILE A 677 25.70 -17.20 -10.92
CA ILE A 677 25.19 -15.84 -11.13
C ILE A 677 25.02 -15.52 -12.61
N LYS A 678 25.88 -16.06 -13.48
CA LYS A 678 25.70 -16.00 -14.94
C LYS A 678 24.35 -16.61 -15.33
N ASN A 679 24.10 -17.86 -14.95
CA ASN A 679 22.85 -18.56 -15.28
C ASN A 679 21.62 -17.81 -14.73
N LEU A 680 21.68 -17.34 -13.48
CA LEU A 680 20.63 -16.53 -12.87
C LEU A 680 20.34 -15.27 -13.70
N ALA A 681 21.36 -14.49 -14.06
CA ALA A 681 21.19 -13.26 -14.82
C ALA A 681 20.53 -13.50 -16.18
N PHE A 682 20.91 -14.56 -16.89
CA PHE A 682 20.34 -14.87 -18.20
C PHE A 682 18.90 -15.39 -18.15
N CYS A 683 18.57 -16.19 -17.13
CA CYS A 683 17.25 -16.80 -17.00
C CYS A 683 16.24 -15.85 -16.33
N CYS A 684 16.62 -15.18 -15.23
CA CYS A 684 15.72 -14.40 -14.38
C CYS A 684 15.85 -12.88 -14.63
N ARG A 685 15.38 -12.41 -15.79
CA ARG A 685 15.52 -11.01 -16.21
C ARG A 685 14.70 -10.00 -15.38
N MET A 686 13.71 -10.48 -14.63
CA MET A 686 12.86 -9.66 -13.74
C MET A 686 13.46 -9.50 -12.34
N LEU A 687 14.69 -9.99 -12.12
CA LEU A 687 15.35 -9.91 -10.84
C LEU A 687 15.47 -8.47 -10.35
N ASN A 688 14.89 -8.23 -9.20
CA ASN A 688 14.78 -6.91 -8.55
C ASN A 688 15.68 -6.80 -7.33
N VAL A 689 15.72 -7.86 -6.51
CA VAL A 689 16.54 -7.92 -5.29
C VAL A 689 17.42 -9.18 -5.35
N LEU A 690 18.71 -8.98 -5.18
CA LEU A 690 19.67 -10.06 -5.07
C LEU A 690 20.57 -9.85 -3.84
N ASN A 691 20.68 -10.88 -3.03
CA ASN A 691 21.63 -10.94 -1.93
C ASN A 691 22.58 -12.11 -2.16
N VAL A 692 23.86 -11.83 -2.25
CA VAL A 692 24.97 -12.82 -2.36
C VAL A 692 26.05 -12.51 -1.31
N ALA A 693 25.65 -11.88 -0.19
CA ALA A 693 26.56 -11.57 0.88
C ALA A 693 27.26 -12.85 1.41
N GLY A 694 28.56 -12.77 1.67
CA GLY A 694 29.32 -13.93 2.18
C GLY A 694 29.62 -15.03 1.16
N CYS A 695 29.20 -14.92 -0.11
CA CYS A 695 29.60 -15.85 -1.18
C CYS A 695 31.01 -15.58 -1.62
N LYS A 696 31.97 -16.32 -1.06
CA LYS A 696 33.42 -16.05 -1.18
C LYS A 696 33.97 -16.24 -2.60
N LEU A 697 33.30 -17.05 -3.45
CA LEU A 697 33.71 -17.37 -4.83
C LEU A 697 33.13 -16.40 -5.88
N VAL A 698 32.28 -15.46 -5.47
CA VAL A 698 31.73 -14.43 -6.35
C VAL A 698 32.77 -13.36 -6.65
N THR A 699 32.98 -13.06 -7.94
CA THR A 699 33.98 -12.08 -8.41
C THR A 699 33.33 -10.91 -9.16
N ASN A 700 34.17 -10.05 -9.76
CA ASN A 700 33.72 -8.97 -10.64
C ASN A 700 32.91 -9.47 -11.86
N LEU A 701 33.14 -10.72 -12.31
CA LEU A 701 32.44 -11.30 -13.44
C LEU A 701 30.93 -11.47 -13.14
N SER A 702 30.56 -11.94 -11.94
CA SER A 702 29.17 -11.99 -11.50
C SER A 702 28.47 -10.63 -11.67
N ILE A 703 29.12 -9.58 -11.20
CA ILE A 703 28.56 -8.21 -11.26
C ILE A 703 28.48 -7.72 -12.71
N GLN A 704 29.42 -8.12 -13.53
CA GLN A 704 29.42 -7.79 -14.96
C GLN A 704 28.22 -8.45 -15.65
N TYR A 705 27.93 -9.73 -15.40
CA TYR A 705 26.75 -10.44 -15.95
C TYR A 705 25.45 -9.79 -15.49
N LEU A 706 25.30 -9.50 -14.19
CA LEU A 706 24.11 -8.84 -13.65
C LEU A 706 23.89 -7.46 -14.30
N SER A 707 24.96 -6.68 -14.42
CA SER A 707 24.87 -5.31 -14.99
C SER A 707 24.51 -5.32 -16.47
N GLY A 708 24.87 -6.39 -17.19
CA GLY A 708 24.57 -6.53 -18.63
C GLY A 708 23.13 -6.92 -18.95
N VAL A 709 22.43 -7.60 -18.03
CA VAL A 709 21.11 -8.20 -18.29
C VAL A 709 20.04 -7.77 -17.32
N CYS A 710 20.34 -7.68 -16.01
CA CYS A 710 19.35 -7.41 -14.97
C CYS A 710 19.09 -5.90 -14.81
N HIS A 711 18.46 -5.27 -15.78
CA HIS A 711 18.19 -3.81 -15.77
C HIS A 711 17.14 -3.37 -14.76
N TYR A 712 16.40 -4.31 -14.16
CA TYR A 712 15.39 -4.06 -13.12
C TYR A 712 15.95 -4.17 -11.71
N LEU A 713 17.25 -4.50 -11.56
CA LEU A 713 17.89 -4.66 -10.26
C LEU A 713 17.80 -3.36 -9.46
N TYR A 714 17.07 -3.44 -8.35
CA TYR A 714 16.78 -2.33 -7.43
C TYR A 714 17.65 -2.40 -6.16
N SER A 715 17.89 -3.60 -5.65
CA SER A 715 18.70 -3.84 -4.45
C SER A 715 19.71 -4.96 -4.69
N LEU A 716 20.94 -4.70 -4.32
CA LEU A 716 22.03 -5.66 -4.40
C LEU A 716 22.85 -5.64 -3.11
N ASP A 717 23.05 -6.81 -2.51
CA ASP A 717 23.99 -7.01 -1.41
C ASP A 717 25.12 -7.94 -1.82
N ILE A 718 26.35 -7.44 -1.75
CA ILE A 718 27.58 -8.18 -2.04
C ILE A 718 28.56 -8.09 -0.86
N SER A 719 28.04 -7.87 0.34
CA SER A 719 28.86 -7.77 1.55
C SER A 719 29.68 -9.04 1.78
N GLY A 720 30.93 -8.89 2.18
CA GLY A 720 31.80 -10.04 2.43
C GLY A 720 32.25 -10.82 1.19
N CYS A 721 31.95 -10.36 -0.03
CA CYS A 721 32.49 -10.93 -1.27
C CYS A 721 33.91 -10.41 -1.48
N LEU A 722 34.90 -11.12 -0.96
CA LEU A 722 36.30 -10.65 -0.87
C LEU A 722 36.99 -10.48 -2.23
N LEU A 723 36.54 -11.16 -3.27
CA LEU A 723 37.10 -11.12 -4.62
C LEU A 723 36.50 -9.98 -5.47
N VAL A 724 35.50 -9.28 -4.94
CA VAL A 724 34.89 -8.15 -5.63
C VAL A 724 35.70 -6.87 -5.39
N THR A 725 36.01 -6.15 -6.48
CA THR A 725 36.83 -4.94 -6.45
C THR A 725 36.08 -3.73 -6.98
N GLU A 726 36.72 -2.57 -7.05
CA GLU A 726 36.14 -1.34 -7.59
C GLU A 726 35.66 -1.47 -9.05
N LYS A 727 36.16 -2.47 -9.82
CA LYS A 727 35.70 -2.73 -11.19
C LYS A 727 34.20 -3.07 -11.21
N ALA A 728 33.71 -3.84 -10.23
CA ALA A 728 32.30 -4.15 -10.06
C ALA A 728 31.40 -2.88 -9.99
N LEU A 729 31.84 -1.87 -9.23
CA LEU A 729 31.08 -0.62 -9.10
C LEU A 729 30.98 0.14 -10.43
N LYS A 730 32.02 0.04 -11.28
CA LYS A 730 31.99 0.63 -12.64
C LYS A 730 30.92 -0.06 -13.50
N TYR A 731 30.82 -1.42 -13.43
CA TYR A 731 29.79 -2.17 -14.14
C TYR A 731 28.38 -1.80 -13.67
N LEU A 732 28.13 -1.82 -12.36
CA LEU A 732 26.82 -1.45 -11.80
C LEU A 732 26.38 -0.05 -12.23
N ARG A 733 27.28 0.94 -12.21
CA ARG A 733 26.97 2.31 -12.63
C ARG A 733 26.59 2.40 -14.12
N LYS A 734 27.21 1.58 -14.98
CA LYS A 734 26.89 1.54 -16.40
C LYS A 734 25.55 0.83 -16.69
N GLY A 735 25.33 -0.35 -16.10
CA GLY A 735 24.21 -1.25 -16.45
C GLY A 735 22.97 -1.14 -15.59
N CYS A 736 23.12 -1.02 -14.27
CA CYS A 736 22.00 -1.04 -13.33
C CYS A 736 21.49 0.37 -12.99
N LYS A 737 20.77 1.01 -13.93
CA LYS A 737 20.27 2.39 -13.75
C LYS A 737 19.15 2.53 -12.71
N LYS A 738 18.48 1.43 -12.36
CA LYS A 738 17.41 1.39 -11.37
C LYS A 738 17.90 0.98 -9.98
N LEU A 739 19.21 0.76 -9.80
CA LEU A 739 19.77 0.38 -8.51
C LEU A 739 19.58 1.51 -7.51
N HIS A 740 18.84 1.23 -6.45
CA HIS A 740 18.50 2.15 -5.36
C HIS A 740 19.24 1.84 -4.07
N ASN A 741 19.38 0.55 -3.75
CA ASN A 741 20.08 0.07 -2.57
C ASN A 741 21.30 -0.74 -2.97
N LEU A 742 22.47 -0.42 -2.42
CA LEU A 742 23.69 -1.16 -2.59
C LEU A 742 24.37 -1.36 -1.23
N THR A 743 24.54 -2.62 -0.81
CA THR A 743 25.28 -2.97 0.40
C THR A 743 26.59 -3.61 0.01
N ILE A 744 27.70 -3.06 0.50
CA ILE A 744 29.08 -3.45 0.22
C ILE A 744 29.89 -3.37 1.53
N LEU A 745 29.39 -4.07 2.55
CA LEU A 745 30.08 -4.14 3.85
C LEU A 745 31.21 -5.19 3.77
N TYR A 746 32.29 -4.93 4.47
CA TYR A 746 33.42 -5.86 4.58
C TYR A 746 34.10 -6.23 3.24
N CYS A 747 34.00 -5.36 2.22
CA CYS A 747 34.60 -5.55 0.91
C CYS A 747 35.97 -4.86 0.82
N LYS A 748 37.05 -5.53 1.24
CA LYS A 748 38.41 -4.96 1.26
C LYS A 748 38.91 -4.50 -0.11
N GLY A 749 38.47 -5.14 -1.20
CA GLY A 749 38.80 -4.78 -2.58
C GLY A 749 38.16 -3.49 -3.10
N ILE A 750 37.28 -2.84 -2.33
CA ILE A 750 36.56 -1.63 -2.73
C ILE A 750 37.03 -0.44 -1.88
N PRO A 751 37.75 0.54 -2.47
CA PRO A 751 38.18 1.70 -1.74
C PRO A 751 37.04 2.68 -1.46
N LYS A 752 37.11 3.42 -0.36
CA LYS A 752 36.09 4.40 0.09
C LYS A 752 35.76 5.45 -0.99
N SER A 753 36.78 5.87 -1.74
CA SER A 753 36.58 6.83 -2.85
C SER A 753 35.67 6.30 -3.95
N SER A 754 35.72 5.02 -4.25
CA SER A 754 34.86 4.37 -5.25
C SER A 754 33.44 4.17 -4.71
N ALA A 755 33.27 3.82 -3.43
CA ALA A 755 31.96 3.79 -2.77
C ALA A 755 31.29 5.17 -2.75
N GLN A 756 32.05 6.25 -2.46
CA GLN A 756 31.54 7.62 -2.49
C GLN A 756 31.08 8.07 -3.89
N LYS A 757 31.72 7.58 -4.95
CA LYS A 757 31.25 7.84 -6.34
C LYS A 757 29.90 7.16 -6.61
N MET A 758 29.64 5.98 -6.00
CA MET A 758 28.34 5.29 -6.12
C MET A 758 27.23 6.06 -5.39
N MET A 759 27.49 6.69 -4.26
CA MET A 759 26.51 7.52 -3.51
C MET A 759 25.94 8.69 -4.33
N ARG A 760 26.54 9.04 -5.46
CA ARG A 760 26.02 10.06 -6.38
C ARG A 760 24.93 9.51 -7.32
N SER A 761 24.92 8.20 -7.56
CA SER A 761 24.03 7.53 -8.51
C SER A 761 23.05 6.55 -7.86
N VAL A 762 23.34 6.10 -6.65
CA VAL A 762 22.54 5.15 -5.86
C VAL A 762 22.10 5.85 -4.59
N GLU A 763 20.83 5.79 -4.23
CA GLU A 763 20.27 6.55 -3.10
C GLU A 763 20.76 6.05 -1.75
N VAL A 764 20.83 4.74 -1.58
CA VAL A 764 21.30 4.11 -0.33
C VAL A 764 22.51 3.24 -0.61
N VAL A 765 23.68 3.67 -0.14
CA VAL A 765 24.91 2.86 -0.20
C VAL A 765 25.40 2.63 1.23
N ARG A 766 25.43 1.34 1.64
CA ARG A 766 26.01 0.92 2.90
C ARG A 766 27.42 0.39 2.61
N TYR A 767 28.43 0.96 3.21
CA TYR A 767 29.83 0.63 2.94
C TYR A 767 30.63 0.46 4.22
N SER A 768 31.44 -0.59 4.27
CA SER A 768 32.54 -0.79 5.22
C SER A 768 33.66 -1.57 4.52
N ASN A 769 34.89 -1.30 4.85
CA ASN A 769 36.06 -2.08 4.45
C ASN A 769 36.79 -2.69 5.67
N GLU A 770 36.11 -2.74 6.80
CA GLU A 770 36.56 -3.41 8.01
C GLU A 770 36.67 -4.92 7.82
N ASP A 771 37.34 -5.59 8.75
CA ASP A 771 37.36 -7.05 8.78
C ASP A 771 35.98 -7.62 9.05
N ILE A 772 35.71 -8.79 8.49
CA ILE A 772 34.46 -9.51 8.73
C ILE A 772 34.41 -9.89 10.21
N PRO A 773 33.36 -9.49 10.96
CA PRO A 773 33.20 -9.93 12.34
C PRO A 773 33.20 -11.46 12.47
N PRO A 774 33.76 -12.04 13.53
CA PRO A 774 33.87 -13.51 13.69
C PRO A 774 32.53 -14.25 13.63
N TYR A 775 31.43 -13.58 13.92
CA TYR A 775 30.05 -14.09 13.93
C TYR A 775 29.24 -13.73 12.67
N TYR A 776 29.85 -13.09 11.67
CA TYR A 776 29.15 -12.69 10.44
C TYR A 776 29.06 -13.88 9.49
N GLY A 777 27.96 -14.65 9.57
CA GLY A 777 27.72 -15.80 8.71
C GLY A 777 28.72 -16.95 8.85
N TYR A 778 29.29 -17.12 10.02
CA TYR A 778 30.16 -18.23 10.34
C TYR A 778 29.50 -19.13 11.38
N VAL A 779 28.90 -20.22 10.91
CA VAL A 779 28.99 -21.48 11.60
C VAL A 779 30.30 -22.10 11.08
N GLY A 780 31.30 -22.28 11.95
CA GLY A 780 32.62 -22.79 11.64
C GLY A 780 32.65 -24.19 11.12
#